data_c65b8baf6b0f333f7ac13d6d88a36614
#
_entry.id   c65b8baf6b0f333f7ac13d6d88a36614
#
_cell.length_a   1.000
_cell.length_b   1.000
_cell.length_c   1.000
_cell.angle_alpha   90.00
_cell.angle_beta   90.00
_cell.angle_gamma   90.00
#
_symmetry.space_group_name_H-M   'P 1'
#
loop_
_entity.id
_entity.type
_entity.pdbx_description
1 polymer ?
#
loop_
_entity_poly.entity_id
_entity_poly.type
_entity_poly.pdbx_seq_one_letter_code
_entity_poly.pdbx_strand_id
1 'polypeptide(L)'
;MIQILLIENDSVDFGMRAAIAIVSVLGLSLPPPAAAAGEPAGAVRQAKDVAEMDIAELVNVRVSPFEVSTRLDSGYRAFNSVSGSRLDVPIRDLPFAIQAFTEPFIQDQKPVNIFDVARYSPGVTYRSNDFNEGNANLAIRGFAVSATPGNVQMLRDGFHGPSIFDFTNISRVEVVKGPASFLYGQVAPGGIVNIITKSPQSQFAANAEASYGSYGQYRFGADITGPASNGLFYRLAASYDQDIHYWEPYDAHSRNISPSLLWQPSDRVSISLKYENFRKIETPQLMQKPGYNTQAGIVPTAADPNLSGVDVPGLPDNWNSMSFSDYRRSDTDNLSTWLDFKADDHWNLRAAWSHLKYEVDAAFSGNFGMANNTTLAQGRRFRRQVYTNWDDTYETQGVGKYQFGDTSLRILLGAQHVNRRFDARAAQAPNDPALGSNPIASPLPLWNLADPSTWNRNVPIPLSALTASASDQTIQFHDSSVYGGTTFGFLGDRLLVLAGWRRTWTESQLTNNLTSQSQPRISDSAMTPQYGALYRLTPGVSVFASYAESFVPGSQMLNNVDGSTTAAQPTKGKGYDLGLKADLLENRVAGTLTFFDIRNRNIVNDLAVTDSSGNITIFNVQSGEQRSRGVELDATITPVDNWQIYLSYSAMRARITEFSGRDDAILAQDPATLDVAGQANYKNVLRFHDAPLQMSAPHLANLWTRYNFTRGGLQGLYIMGGANIVRDQALLSDTPLSARQTYTLINAGVGYSWKWNGQPMSVDLMGKNLTDERYRPSQSTRGRPRELLLTFKASF
;
A
#
# COMPACT_ATOMS: atom_id res chain seq x y z
N MET A 1 27.97 -25.34 3.93
CA MET A 1 27.71 -25.35 5.38
C MET A 1 28.46 -24.16 5.96
N ILE A 2 27.81 -22.99 5.93
CA ILE A 2 28.38 -21.73 6.44
C ILE A 2 27.63 -21.42 7.71
N GLN A 3 28.30 -21.51 8.82
CA GLN A 3 27.80 -21.16 10.14
C GLN A 3 27.88 -19.64 10.27
N ILE A 4 26.75 -18.96 10.24
CA ILE A 4 26.66 -17.51 10.50
C ILE A 4 26.64 -17.33 12.00
N LEU A 5 27.73 -16.81 12.55
CA LEU A 5 27.80 -16.37 13.95
C LEU A 5 26.84 -15.18 14.15
N LEU A 6 25.85 -15.38 14.99
CA LEU A 6 25.03 -14.31 15.56
C LEU A 6 25.87 -13.61 16.65
N ILE A 7 26.28 -12.37 16.38
CA ILE A 7 26.80 -11.47 17.40
C ILE A 7 25.69 -10.46 17.70
N GLU A 8 25.12 -10.60 18.86
CA GLU A 8 24.28 -9.56 19.48
C GLU A 8 25.19 -8.49 20.09
N ASN A 9 24.81 -7.23 19.87
CA ASN A 9 25.38 -5.97 20.38
C ASN A 9 26.66 -5.48 19.69
N ASP A 10 26.42 -4.57 18.70
CA ASP A 10 27.16 -3.30 18.48
C ASP A 10 26.69 -2.72 17.12
N SER A 11 25.66 -1.88 17.18
CA SER A 11 24.94 -1.43 15.99
C SER A 11 25.69 -0.44 15.08
N VAL A 12 26.71 0.22 15.58
CA VAL A 12 27.46 1.24 14.81
C VAL A 12 28.64 0.65 14.03
N ASP A 13 29.27 -0.41 14.58
CA ASP A 13 30.46 -1.02 13.97
C ASP A 13 30.09 -2.01 12.84
N PHE A 14 28.87 -2.58 12.86
CA PHE A 14 28.41 -3.54 11.86
C PHE A 14 28.04 -2.85 10.52
N GLY A 15 27.39 -1.67 10.57
CA GLY A 15 27.05 -0.91 9.35
C GLY A 15 28.28 -0.49 8.56
N MET A 16 29.33 -0.03 9.25
CA MET A 16 30.56 0.40 8.61
C MET A 16 31.42 -0.78 8.13
N ARG A 17 31.42 -1.91 8.84
CA ARG A 17 32.09 -3.15 8.40
C ARG A 17 31.35 -3.85 7.27
N ALA A 18 30.03 -3.79 7.22
CA ALA A 18 29.24 -4.32 6.11
C ALA A 18 29.46 -3.49 4.82
N ALA A 19 29.54 -2.15 4.93
CA ALA A 19 29.87 -1.29 3.81
C ALA A 19 31.29 -1.54 3.27
N ILE A 20 32.27 -1.72 4.15
CA ILE A 20 33.65 -2.06 3.77
C ILE A 20 33.72 -3.48 3.18
N ALA A 21 32.96 -4.44 3.70
CA ALA A 21 32.90 -5.81 3.16
C ALA A 21 32.23 -5.86 1.78
N ILE A 22 31.18 -5.07 1.54
CA ILE A 22 30.54 -4.99 0.22
C ILE A 22 31.48 -4.34 -0.81
N VAL A 23 32.20 -3.30 -0.43
CA VAL A 23 33.22 -2.67 -1.29
C VAL A 23 34.42 -3.61 -1.50
N SER A 24 34.79 -4.41 -0.51
CA SER A 24 35.89 -5.37 -0.61
C SER A 24 35.55 -6.64 -1.40
N VAL A 25 34.28 -7.11 -1.36
CA VAL A 25 33.80 -8.25 -2.18
C VAL A 25 33.66 -7.85 -3.65
N LEU A 26 33.35 -6.58 -3.94
CA LEU A 26 33.35 -6.04 -5.29
C LEU A 26 34.76 -5.82 -5.85
N GLY A 27 35.81 -5.89 -5.02
CA GLY A 27 37.23 -5.78 -5.39
C GLY A 27 37.93 -7.11 -5.65
N LEU A 28 37.31 -8.26 -5.42
CA LEU A 28 37.90 -9.58 -5.68
C LEU A 28 37.70 -9.99 -7.15
N SER A 29 38.76 -9.75 -7.93
CA SER A 29 39.16 -10.35 -9.23
C SER A 29 38.10 -11.21 -9.95
N LEU A 30 37.23 -10.51 -10.70
CA LEU A 30 36.53 -11.12 -11.82
C LEU A 30 37.53 -11.32 -12.99
N PRO A 31 37.49 -12.44 -13.72
CA PRO A 31 38.30 -12.59 -14.93
C PRO A 31 37.93 -11.50 -15.94
N PRO A 32 38.89 -10.97 -16.71
CA PRO A 32 38.62 -9.94 -17.69
C PRO A 32 37.58 -10.44 -18.69
N PRO A 33 36.56 -9.64 -19.04
CA PRO A 33 35.62 -10.01 -20.09
C PRO A 33 36.38 -10.14 -21.42
N ALA A 34 36.08 -11.17 -22.16
CA ALA A 34 36.57 -11.31 -23.53
C ALA A 34 36.22 -10.05 -24.34
N ALA A 35 37.20 -9.45 -24.95
CA ALA A 35 37.07 -8.25 -25.75
C ALA A 35 36.07 -8.46 -26.90
N ALA A 36 34.86 -7.94 -26.74
CA ALA A 36 33.95 -7.71 -27.86
C ALA A 36 34.22 -6.32 -28.41
N ALA A 37 34.50 -6.29 -29.73
CA ALA A 37 34.84 -5.10 -30.50
C ALA A 37 33.78 -4.01 -30.33
N GLY A 38 34.25 -2.75 -30.15
CA GLY A 38 33.46 -1.62 -29.81
C GLY A 38 32.50 -1.17 -30.90
N GLU A 39 31.29 -0.84 -30.44
CA GLU A 39 30.38 0.10 -31.10
C GLU A 39 30.30 1.40 -30.31
N PRO A 40 30.10 2.55 -30.98
CA PRO A 40 30.20 3.86 -30.34
C PRO A 40 29.02 4.13 -29.39
N ALA A 41 29.39 4.52 -28.16
CA ALA A 41 28.45 4.98 -27.14
C ALA A 41 27.76 6.29 -27.58
N GLY A 42 26.42 6.31 -27.60
CA GLY A 42 25.70 7.57 -27.69
C GLY A 42 24.42 7.56 -28.51
N ALA A 43 23.55 6.60 -28.32
CA ALA A 43 22.14 6.77 -28.72
C ALA A 43 21.23 6.26 -27.61
N VAL A 44 20.48 7.18 -27.00
CA VAL A 44 19.25 6.85 -26.29
C VAL A 44 18.35 6.13 -27.31
N ARG A 45 18.18 4.82 -27.16
CA ARG A 45 17.32 4.04 -28.08
C ARG A 45 15.91 4.59 -27.99
N GLN A 46 15.43 5.17 -29.09
CA GLN A 46 14.02 5.44 -29.32
C GLN A 46 13.27 4.11 -29.13
N ALA A 47 12.14 4.19 -28.45
CA ALA A 47 11.20 3.06 -28.37
C ALA A 47 10.70 2.75 -29.79
N LYS A 48 11.33 1.78 -30.44
CA LYS A 48 10.82 1.20 -31.70
C LYS A 48 9.53 0.47 -31.39
N ASP A 49 8.54 0.63 -32.28
CA ASP A 49 7.33 -0.19 -32.21
C ASP A 49 7.75 -1.67 -32.24
N VAL A 50 7.07 -2.52 -31.45
CA VAL A 50 7.37 -3.97 -31.37
C VAL A 50 7.33 -4.63 -32.77
N ALA A 51 6.60 -4.05 -33.72
CA ALA A 51 6.56 -4.48 -35.11
C ALA A 51 7.84 -4.19 -35.92
N GLU A 52 8.73 -3.30 -35.42
CA GLU A 52 9.97 -2.90 -36.09
C GLU A 52 11.24 -3.45 -35.39
N MET A 53 11.09 -4.21 -34.30
CA MET A 53 12.24 -4.82 -33.60
C MET A 53 12.77 -6.01 -34.41
N ASP A 54 14.09 -6.06 -34.57
CA ASP A 54 14.75 -7.18 -35.22
C ASP A 54 14.46 -8.49 -34.46
N ILE A 55 14.11 -9.53 -35.21
CA ILE A 55 13.79 -10.87 -34.67
C ILE A 55 14.94 -11.38 -33.77
N ALA A 56 16.18 -10.98 -34.00
CA ALA A 56 17.33 -11.31 -33.18
C ALA A 56 17.33 -10.61 -31.79
N GLU A 57 16.70 -9.43 -31.66
CA GLU A 57 16.51 -8.73 -30.38
C GLU A 57 15.34 -9.32 -29.57
N LEU A 58 14.37 -9.92 -30.25
CA LEU A 58 13.19 -10.56 -29.64
C LEU A 58 13.49 -11.99 -29.10
N VAL A 59 14.53 -12.65 -29.61
CA VAL A 59 14.79 -14.09 -29.38
C VAL A 59 15.50 -14.38 -28.06
N ASN A 60 16.17 -13.41 -27.41
CA ASN A 60 17.12 -13.72 -26.33
C ASN A 60 16.55 -13.72 -24.89
N VAL A 61 15.28 -13.38 -24.65
CA VAL A 61 14.61 -13.63 -23.38
C VAL A 61 13.12 -13.85 -23.61
N ARG A 62 12.68 -15.03 -23.29
CA ARG A 62 11.26 -15.35 -23.31
C ARG A 62 10.56 -14.67 -22.16
N VAL A 63 9.73 -13.69 -22.46
CA VAL A 63 8.84 -13.05 -21.46
C VAL A 63 7.59 -13.91 -21.32
N SER A 64 7.30 -14.38 -20.12
CA SER A 64 6.05 -15.05 -19.82
C SER A 64 4.89 -14.08 -20.04
N PRO A 65 3.76 -14.48 -20.67
CA PRO A 65 2.59 -13.60 -20.81
C PRO A 65 1.96 -13.22 -19.48
N PHE A 66 2.38 -13.86 -18.40
CA PHE A 66 1.93 -13.60 -17.03
C PHE A 66 2.86 -12.67 -16.24
N GLU A 67 3.99 -12.26 -16.81
CA GLU A 67 4.94 -11.33 -16.21
C GLU A 67 5.00 -10.04 -17.02
N VAL A 68 5.03 -8.89 -16.34
CA VAL A 68 5.11 -7.61 -17.03
C VAL A 68 6.48 -7.42 -17.68
N SER A 69 6.47 -7.05 -18.95
CA SER A 69 7.69 -6.64 -19.65
C SER A 69 7.99 -5.17 -19.35
N THR A 70 9.10 -4.92 -18.65
CA THR A 70 9.61 -3.57 -18.40
C THR A 70 10.49 -3.03 -19.53
N ARG A 71 10.76 -3.85 -20.57
CA ARG A 71 11.64 -3.47 -21.68
C ARG A 71 11.13 -2.30 -22.51
N LEU A 72 9.80 -2.17 -22.58
CA LEU A 72 9.14 -1.09 -23.28
C LEU A 72 8.97 0.17 -22.44
N ASP A 73 9.24 0.10 -21.12
CA ASP A 73 9.13 1.25 -20.25
C ASP A 73 10.18 2.31 -20.63
N SER A 74 9.75 3.56 -20.65
CA SER A 74 10.61 4.69 -20.98
C SER A 74 10.53 5.75 -19.88
N GLY A 75 11.56 5.83 -19.06
CA GLY A 75 11.58 6.76 -17.94
C GLY A 75 10.41 6.54 -16.99
N TYR A 76 9.53 7.53 -16.85
CA TYR A 76 8.36 7.45 -15.98
C TYR A 76 7.15 6.76 -16.61
N ARG A 77 7.21 6.48 -17.91
CA ARG A 77 6.12 5.87 -18.63
C ARG A 77 6.19 4.34 -18.58
N ALA A 78 5.15 3.72 -18.05
CA ALA A 78 4.90 2.31 -18.16
C ALA A 78 4.02 2.02 -19.39
N PHE A 79 4.40 1.02 -20.19
CA PHE A 79 3.65 0.64 -21.37
C PHE A 79 2.58 -0.40 -21.07
N ASN A 80 2.92 -1.42 -20.31
CA ASN A 80 2.11 -2.58 -20.05
C ASN A 80 1.75 -2.66 -18.57
N SER A 81 0.74 -3.49 -18.27
CA SER A 81 0.39 -3.88 -16.89
C SER A 81 -0.07 -5.32 -16.86
N VAL A 82 0.27 -6.04 -15.82
CA VAL A 82 -0.27 -7.37 -15.52
C VAL A 82 -1.42 -7.31 -14.52
N SER A 83 -1.49 -6.27 -13.70
CA SER A 83 -2.50 -6.17 -12.64
C SER A 83 -3.90 -5.95 -13.16
N GLY A 84 -4.04 -5.44 -14.36
CA GLY A 84 -5.35 -5.18 -14.96
C GLY A 84 -6.04 -6.37 -15.61
N SER A 85 -5.29 -7.41 -15.98
CA SER A 85 -5.84 -8.56 -16.70
C SER A 85 -5.18 -9.88 -16.34
N ARG A 86 -4.25 -9.89 -15.37
CA ARG A 86 -3.32 -10.98 -15.06
C ARG A 86 -2.45 -11.43 -16.25
N LEU A 87 -2.37 -10.59 -17.27
CA LEU A 87 -1.59 -10.78 -18.48
C LEU A 87 -0.82 -9.50 -18.77
N ASP A 88 0.33 -9.65 -19.40
CA ASP A 88 1.09 -8.52 -19.93
C ASP A 88 0.33 -7.91 -21.13
N VAL A 89 -0.39 -6.82 -20.84
CA VAL A 89 -1.25 -6.11 -21.81
C VAL A 89 -0.91 -4.63 -21.79
N PRO A 90 -0.84 -3.97 -22.96
CA PRO A 90 -0.67 -2.53 -23.03
C PRO A 90 -1.74 -1.78 -22.20
N ILE A 91 -1.31 -0.85 -21.37
CA ILE A 91 -2.22 -0.05 -20.51
C ILE A 91 -3.27 0.67 -21.36
N ARG A 92 -2.87 1.11 -22.58
CA ARG A 92 -3.78 1.77 -23.53
C ARG A 92 -4.94 0.88 -24.00
N ASP A 93 -4.82 -0.45 -23.92
CA ASP A 93 -5.79 -1.44 -24.40
C ASP A 93 -6.69 -1.98 -23.28
N LEU A 94 -6.48 -1.56 -22.04
CA LEU A 94 -7.31 -1.95 -20.90
C LEU A 94 -8.50 -1.01 -20.72
N PRO A 95 -9.75 -1.52 -20.67
CA PRO A 95 -10.95 -0.68 -20.59
C PRO A 95 -11.25 -0.19 -19.15
N PHE A 96 -10.22 0.17 -18.36
CA PHE A 96 -10.34 0.70 -16.99
C PHE A 96 -9.11 1.50 -16.58
N ALA A 97 -9.18 2.21 -15.46
CA ALA A 97 -8.11 3.06 -14.97
C ALA A 97 -7.04 2.26 -14.22
N ILE A 98 -5.80 2.32 -14.70
CA ILE A 98 -4.61 1.76 -14.07
C ILE A 98 -3.50 2.79 -14.09
N GLN A 99 -2.82 2.93 -12.96
CA GLN A 99 -1.60 3.69 -12.85
C GLN A 99 -0.43 2.75 -12.56
N ALA A 100 0.65 2.85 -13.31
CA ALA A 100 1.87 2.10 -13.08
C ALA A 100 3.06 3.05 -12.91
N PHE A 101 3.79 2.88 -11.80
CA PHE A 101 4.99 3.64 -11.47
C PHE A 101 6.21 2.78 -11.75
N THR A 102 7.07 3.24 -12.64
CA THR A 102 8.29 2.55 -13.08
C THR A 102 9.39 2.64 -12.03
N GLU A 103 10.39 1.75 -12.11
CA GLU A 103 11.57 1.79 -11.23
C GLU A 103 12.28 3.16 -11.24
N PRO A 104 12.53 3.84 -12.39
CA PRO A 104 13.10 5.19 -12.39
C PRO A 104 12.28 6.22 -11.62
N PHE A 105 10.95 6.19 -11.74
CA PHE A 105 10.08 7.07 -10.97
C PHE A 105 10.20 6.80 -9.47
N ILE A 106 10.15 5.52 -9.07
CA ILE A 106 10.28 5.10 -7.66
C ILE A 106 11.63 5.55 -7.09
N GLN A 107 12.71 5.35 -7.84
CA GLN A 107 14.05 5.73 -7.41
C GLN A 107 14.22 7.23 -7.21
N ASP A 108 13.59 8.06 -8.06
CA ASP A 108 13.62 9.51 -7.93
C ASP A 108 12.81 10.02 -6.72
N GLN A 109 11.77 9.29 -6.29
CA GLN A 109 10.98 9.63 -5.10
C GLN A 109 11.68 9.31 -3.78
N LYS A 110 12.70 8.43 -3.78
CA LYS A 110 13.36 7.96 -2.55
C LYS A 110 12.33 7.56 -1.48
N PRO A 111 11.41 6.62 -1.78
CA PRO A 111 10.30 6.31 -0.90
C PRO A 111 10.77 5.61 0.37
N VAL A 112 10.09 5.88 1.47
CA VAL A 112 10.28 5.20 2.76
C VAL A 112 9.16 4.20 3.01
N ASN A 113 7.99 4.46 2.42
CA ASN A 113 6.83 3.57 2.45
C ASN A 113 6.06 3.62 1.13
N ILE A 114 5.09 2.72 0.97
CA ILE A 114 4.32 2.62 -0.27
C ILE A 114 3.52 3.89 -0.61
N PHE A 115 3.10 4.65 0.39
CA PHE A 115 2.35 5.88 0.16
C PHE A 115 3.19 6.94 -0.56
N ASP A 116 4.49 6.99 -0.34
CA ASP A 116 5.37 7.94 -1.01
C ASP A 116 5.36 7.79 -2.54
N VAL A 117 5.04 6.58 -3.03
CA VAL A 117 4.83 6.30 -4.45
C VAL A 117 3.35 6.40 -4.82
N ALA A 118 2.48 5.72 -4.09
CA ALA A 118 1.07 5.60 -4.43
C ALA A 118 0.31 6.95 -4.37
N ARG A 119 0.78 7.93 -3.59
CA ARG A 119 0.18 9.29 -3.53
C ARG A 119 0.14 10.00 -4.86
N TYR A 120 1.05 9.66 -5.78
CA TYR A 120 1.06 10.21 -7.12
C TYR A 120 -0.08 9.67 -7.99
N SER A 121 -0.70 8.54 -7.63
CA SER A 121 -1.90 8.08 -8.29
C SER A 121 -3.09 8.97 -7.89
N PRO A 122 -3.87 9.51 -8.85
CA PRO A 122 -5.01 10.37 -8.53
C PRO A 122 -6.04 9.62 -7.65
N GLY A 123 -6.62 10.33 -6.68
CA GLY A 123 -7.61 9.77 -5.76
C GLY A 123 -7.05 8.88 -4.64
N VAL A 124 -5.72 8.82 -4.45
CA VAL A 124 -5.07 8.05 -3.38
C VAL A 124 -4.69 8.96 -2.22
N THR A 125 -5.12 8.59 -1.01
CA THR A 125 -4.78 9.26 0.24
C THR A 125 -4.18 8.29 1.24
N TYR A 126 -3.43 8.81 2.21
CA TYR A 126 -2.87 8.03 3.31
C TYR A 126 -3.92 7.77 4.37
N ARG A 127 -3.99 6.54 4.85
CA ARG A 127 -4.84 6.16 5.97
C ARG A 127 -4.01 5.31 6.94
N SER A 128 -3.40 5.94 7.93
CA SER A 128 -2.74 5.20 9.01
C SER A 128 -3.77 4.72 10.03
N ASN A 129 -3.53 3.53 10.55
CA ASN A 129 -4.16 3.06 11.78
C ASN A 129 -3.14 3.21 12.90
N ASP A 130 -3.49 3.87 13.98
CA ASP A 130 -2.62 4.36 15.05
C ASP A 130 -1.67 3.32 15.69
N PHE A 131 -1.99 2.04 15.55
CA PHE A 131 -1.22 0.94 16.13
C PHE A 131 -0.37 0.15 15.12
N ASN A 132 -0.53 0.41 13.83
CA ASN A 132 0.02 -0.42 12.77
C ASN A 132 0.62 0.42 11.64
N GLU A 133 1.61 1.27 11.92
CA GLU A 133 2.31 1.99 10.84
C GLU A 133 3.00 1.08 9.83
N GLY A 134 3.29 -0.15 10.24
CA GLY A 134 3.68 -1.18 9.29
C GLY A 134 2.60 -1.58 8.30
N ASN A 135 1.34 -1.32 8.60
CA ASN A 135 0.26 -1.47 7.65
C ASN A 135 0.01 -0.10 7.01
N ALA A 136 0.72 0.22 5.94
CA ALA A 136 0.44 1.41 5.14
C ALA A 136 -0.97 1.27 4.58
N ASN A 137 -1.95 1.69 5.35
CA ASN A 137 -3.32 1.76 4.90
C ASN A 137 -3.45 2.94 3.96
N LEU A 138 -3.93 2.67 2.78
CA LEU A 138 -4.26 3.67 1.78
C LEU A 138 -5.78 3.81 1.67
N ALA A 139 -6.24 4.91 1.14
CA ALA A 139 -7.58 5.01 0.60
C ALA A 139 -7.47 5.33 -0.89
N ILE A 140 -8.18 4.57 -1.72
CA ILE A 140 -8.30 4.80 -3.15
C ILE A 140 -9.75 5.22 -3.42
N ARG A 141 -9.93 6.39 -4.04
CA ARG A 141 -11.25 6.97 -4.29
C ARG A 141 -12.11 7.08 -3.01
N GLY A 142 -11.45 7.30 -1.85
CA GLY A 142 -12.09 7.40 -0.52
C GLY A 142 -12.39 6.08 0.18
N PHE A 143 -12.23 4.92 -0.48
CA PHE A 143 -12.41 3.61 0.16
C PHE A 143 -11.08 3.09 0.69
N ALA A 144 -11.10 2.56 1.90
CA ALA A 144 -9.91 2.01 2.54
C ALA A 144 -9.34 0.83 1.76
N VAL A 145 -8.03 0.84 1.59
CA VAL A 145 -7.20 -0.26 1.11
C VAL A 145 -6.40 -0.75 2.31
N SER A 146 -6.67 -1.93 2.78
CA SER A 146 -6.08 -2.48 4.01
C SER A 146 -5.34 -3.78 3.72
N ALA A 147 -4.30 -4.05 4.51
CA ALA A 147 -3.61 -5.33 4.54
C ALA A 147 -3.99 -6.16 5.79
N THR A 148 -5.13 -5.86 6.43
CA THR A 148 -5.60 -6.63 7.58
C THR A 148 -6.14 -8.00 7.13
N PRO A 149 -6.14 -9.01 8.02
CA PRO A 149 -6.73 -10.30 7.73
C PRO A 149 -8.17 -10.17 7.22
N GLY A 150 -8.48 -10.84 6.11
CA GLY A 150 -9.79 -10.75 5.46
C GLY A 150 -9.95 -9.57 4.48
N ASN A 151 -8.98 -8.67 4.36
CA ASN A 151 -9.05 -7.53 3.45
C ASN A 151 -7.77 -7.43 2.63
N VAL A 152 -7.79 -7.92 1.39
CA VAL A 152 -6.63 -8.18 0.55
C VAL A 152 -6.53 -7.15 -0.55
N GLN A 153 -5.80 -6.07 -0.29
CA GLN A 153 -5.69 -4.99 -1.26
C GLN A 153 -4.25 -4.58 -1.56
N MET A 154 -3.30 -5.08 -0.75
CA MET A 154 -1.87 -4.97 -1.04
C MET A 154 -1.39 -6.31 -1.56
N LEU A 155 -0.88 -6.31 -2.78
CA LEU A 155 -0.40 -7.50 -3.44
C LEU A 155 1.11 -7.42 -3.70
N ARG A 156 1.74 -8.59 -3.69
CA ARG A 156 3.12 -8.80 -4.07
C ARG A 156 3.16 -9.81 -5.21
N ASP A 157 3.58 -9.38 -6.41
CA ASP A 157 3.55 -10.20 -7.63
C ASP A 157 2.19 -10.90 -7.88
N GLY A 158 1.09 -10.23 -7.52
CA GLY A 158 -0.29 -10.72 -7.71
C GLY A 158 -0.85 -11.58 -6.57
N PHE A 159 -0.07 -11.94 -5.56
CA PHE A 159 -0.47 -12.62 -4.33
C PHE A 159 -0.65 -11.64 -3.17
N HIS A 160 -1.22 -12.08 -2.06
CA HIS A 160 -1.19 -11.29 -0.83
C HIS A 160 0.23 -10.89 -0.47
N GLY A 161 0.44 -9.63 -0.16
CA GLY A 161 1.74 -9.08 0.18
C GLY A 161 1.74 -8.40 1.54
N PRO A 162 2.93 -8.32 2.16
CA PRO A 162 3.10 -7.52 3.36
C PRO A 162 2.95 -6.03 3.01
N SER A 163 2.48 -5.25 3.96
CA SER A 163 2.43 -3.79 3.83
C SER A 163 3.77 -3.11 4.10
N ILE A 164 4.70 -3.83 4.76
CA ILE A 164 6.06 -3.38 5.05
C ILE A 164 7.02 -4.19 4.21
N PHE A 165 7.87 -3.50 3.46
CA PHE A 165 8.86 -4.10 2.58
C PHE A 165 9.93 -3.06 2.21
N ASP A 166 11.02 -3.51 1.58
CA ASP A 166 12.07 -2.65 1.05
C ASP A 166 11.93 -2.42 -0.45
N PHE A 167 12.34 -1.22 -0.92
CA PHE A 167 12.23 -0.83 -2.32
C PHE A 167 13.38 -1.31 -3.21
N THR A 168 14.48 -1.86 -2.67
CA THR A 168 15.63 -2.34 -3.47
C THR A 168 15.22 -3.41 -4.48
N ASN A 169 14.28 -4.30 -4.08
CA ASN A 169 13.77 -5.40 -4.92
C ASN A 169 12.51 -5.04 -5.70
N ILE A 170 12.12 -3.76 -5.82
CA ILE A 170 10.90 -3.36 -6.51
C ILE A 170 11.23 -2.90 -7.93
N SER A 171 10.54 -3.48 -8.92
CA SER A 171 10.60 -3.03 -10.31
C SER A 171 9.47 -2.05 -10.65
N ARG A 172 8.31 -2.22 -10.02
CA ARG A 172 7.11 -1.43 -10.37
C ARG A 172 6.07 -1.47 -9.25
N VAL A 173 5.28 -0.40 -9.17
CA VAL A 173 4.06 -0.33 -8.35
C VAL A 173 2.88 -0.05 -9.28
N GLU A 174 1.88 -0.91 -9.27
CA GLU A 174 0.66 -0.76 -10.07
C GLU A 174 -0.55 -0.53 -9.16
N VAL A 175 -1.34 0.50 -9.46
CA VAL A 175 -2.58 0.85 -8.76
C VAL A 175 -3.74 0.61 -9.72
N VAL A 176 -4.54 -0.44 -9.45
CA VAL A 176 -5.78 -0.72 -10.17
C VAL A 176 -6.92 -0.09 -9.41
N LYS A 177 -7.69 0.77 -10.06
CA LYS A 177 -8.74 1.57 -9.42
C LYS A 177 -10.12 0.99 -9.67
N GLY A 178 -10.99 1.15 -8.67
CA GLY A 178 -12.35 0.63 -8.71
C GLY A 178 -12.44 -0.85 -8.30
N PRO A 179 -13.65 -1.45 -8.33
CA PRO A 179 -13.87 -2.83 -7.95
C PRO A 179 -13.01 -3.80 -8.78
N ALA A 180 -12.21 -4.65 -8.13
CA ALA A 180 -11.25 -5.54 -8.79
C ALA A 180 -11.43 -7.03 -8.39
N SER A 181 -12.59 -7.40 -7.84
CA SER A 181 -12.81 -8.76 -7.31
C SER A 181 -12.83 -9.85 -8.39
N PHE A 182 -13.09 -9.52 -9.64
CA PHE A 182 -12.97 -10.48 -10.74
C PHE A 182 -11.56 -11.09 -10.78
N LEU A 183 -10.52 -10.28 -10.66
CA LEU A 183 -9.14 -10.77 -10.74
C LEU A 183 -8.59 -11.22 -9.37
N TYR A 184 -8.97 -10.55 -8.29
CA TYR A 184 -8.27 -10.65 -7.00
C TYR A 184 -9.14 -11.16 -5.85
N GLY A 185 -10.42 -11.51 -6.09
CA GLY A 185 -11.30 -12.10 -5.09
C GLY A 185 -11.83 -11.07 -4.10
N GLN A 186 -11.51 -11.24 -2.83
CA GLN A 186 -12.01 -10.37 -1.75
C GLN A 186 -11.31 -9.01 -1.78
N VAL A 187 -11.93 -8.01 -2.41
CA VAL A 187 -11.37 -6.67 -2.56
C VAL A 187 -12.43 -5.62 -2.26
N ALA A 188 -12.10 -4.62 -1.44
CA ALA A 188 -12.96 -3.45 -1.27
C ALA A 188 -13.04 -2.62 -2.58
N PRO A 189 -14.10 -1.81 -2.73
CA PRO A 189 -14.41 -1.21 -4.03
C PRO A 189 -13.45 -0.11 -4.48
N GLY A 190 -12.51 0.32 -3.65
CA GLY A 190 -11.51 1.34 -4.02
C GLY A 190 -10.51 0.85 -5.06
N GLY A 191 -10.10 -0.41 -4.96
CA GLY A 191 -9.09 -1.01 -5.83
C GLY A 191 -7.99 -1.74 -5.09
N ILE A 192 -6.89 -2.00 -5.78
CA ILE A 192 -5.71 -2.69 -5.24
C ILE A 192 -4.42 -1.95 -5.57
N VAL A 193 -3.39 -2.23 -4.78
CA VAL A 193 -1.99 -1.89 -5.09
C VAL A 193 -1.21 -3.17 -5.25
N ASN A 194 -0.62 -3.40 -6.43
CA ASN A 194 0.25 -4.54 -6.71
C ASN A 194 1.70 -4.08 -6.82
N ILE A 195 2.54 -4.65 -5.99
CA ILE A 195 3.96 -4.37 -5.94
C ILE A 195 4.67 -5.49 -6.68
N ILE A 196 5.33 -5.15 -7.78
CA ILE A 196 6.00 -6.10 -8.65
C ILE A 196 7.49 -6.09 -8.35
N THR A 197 8.02 -7.26 -8.02
CA THR A 197 9.44 -7.44 -7.71
C THR A 197 10.27 -7.60 -8.98
N LYS A 198 11.56 -7.33 -8.84
CA LYS A 198 12.54 -7.54 -9.91
C LYS A 198 12.68 -9.03 -10.21
N SER A 199 12.84 -9.39 -11.49
CA SER A 199 13.12 -10.74 -11.94
C SER A 199 14.60 -10.89 -12.33
N PRO A 200 15.18 -12.11 -12.26
CA PRO A 200 16.51 -12.40 -12.78
C PRO A 200 16.67 -12.01 -14.25
N GLN A 201 17.87 -11.57 -14.63
CA GLN A 201 18.19 -11.11 -15.98
C GLN A 201 19.23 -12.02 -16.65
N SER A 202 19.19 -12.10 -17.98
CA SER A 202 20.12 -12.90 -18.77
C SER A 202 21.51 -12.26 -18.94
N GLN A 203 21.63 -10.97 -18.67
CA GLN A 203 22.87 -10.23 -18.66
C GLN A 203 23.28 -9.89 -17.24
N PHE A 204 24.58 -9.92 -16.98
CA PHE A 204 25.11 -9.50 -15.70
C PHE A 204 24.85 -8.01 -15.49
N ALA A 205 24.35 -7.68 -14.32
CA ALA A 205 24.23 -6.30 -13.85
C ALA A 205 24.36 -6.28 -12.32
N ALA A 206 25.01 -5.27 -11.80
CA ALA A 206 25.10 -5.03 -10.36
C ALA A 206 24.89 -3.55 -10.08
N ASN A 207 24.13 -3.26 -9.03
CA ASN A 207 23.87 -1.89 -8.56
C ASN A 207 24.17 -1.82 -7.08
N ALA A 208 24.77 -0.72 -6.63
CA ALA A 208 24.97 -0.41 -5.23
C ALA A 208 24.53 1.01 -4.96
N GLU A 209 23.90 1.24 -3.81
CA GLU A 209 23.42 2.53 -3.36
C GLU A 209 23.84 2.75 -1.91
N ALA A 210 24.29 3.96 -1.58
CA ALA A 210 24.53 4.43 -0.24
C ALA A 210 23.88 5.81 -0.08
N SER A 211 23.09 5.99 0.98
CA SER A 211 22.42 7.26 1.27
C SER A 211 22.69 7.69 2.71
N TYR A 212 22.79 9.01 2.92
CA TYR A 212 22.85 9.64 4.22
C TYR A 212 21.94 10.85 4.26
N GLY A 213 21.13 10.97 5.30
CA GLY A 213 20.11 12.00 5.38
C GLY A 213 20.03 12.74 6.71
N SER A 214 19.11 13.68 6.77
CA SER A 214 18.72 14.41 7.98
C SER A 214 18.35 13.42 9.08
N TYR A 215 18.54 13.86 10.34
CA TYR A 215 18.17 13.08 11.53
C TYR A 215 18.92 11.74 11.67
N GLY A 216 20.12 11.65 11.09
CA GLY A 216 20.97 10.46 11.20
C GLY A 216 20.52 9.27 10.34
N GLN A 217 19.59 9.49 9.42
CA GLN A 217 19.15 8.44 8.47
C GLN A 217 20.33 7.98 7.60
N TYR A 218 20.50 6.69 7.43
CA TYR A 218 21.39 6.12 6.42
C TYR A 218 20.86 4.81 5.86
N ARG A 219 21.21 4.54 4.61
CA ARG A 219 20.76 3.36 3.88
C ARG A 219 21.89 2.82 3.03
N PHE A 220 21.96 1.49 2.94
CA PHE A 220 22.77 0.76 1.96
C PHE A 220 21.88 -0.23 1.21
N GLY A 221 22.01 -0.27 -0.09
CA GLY A 221 21.31 -1.20 -0.97
C GLY A 221 22.24 -1.80 -2.00
N ALA A 222 22.07 -3.07 -2.33
CA ALA A 222 22.77 -3.77 -3.39
C ALA A 222 21.81 -4.69 -4.13
N ASP A 223 22.01 -4.81 -5.43
CA ASP A 223 21.22 -5.62 -6.33
C ASP A 223 22.13 -6.20 -7.44
N ILE A 224 22.26 -7.52 -7.49
CA ILE A 224 23.08 -8.22 -8.47
C ILE A 224 22.25 -9.28 -9.19
N THR A 225 22.41 -9.36 -10.50
CA THR A 225 21.69 -10.33 -11.33
C THR A 225 22.58 -10.82 -12.48
N GLY A 226 22.29 -11.98 -13.03
CA GLY A 226 23.00 -12.50 -14.18
C GLY A 226 22.75 -13.99 -14.45
N PRO A 227 23.41 -14.54 -15.49
CA PRO A 227 23.37 -15.97 -15.77
C PRO A 227 24.20 -16.74 -14.76
N ALA A 228 23.69 -17.86 -14.24
CA ALA A 228 24.45 -18.83 -13.42
C ALA A 228 24.94 -20.00 -14.28
N SER A 229 24.10 -20.43 -15.23
CA SER A 229 24.45 -21.48 -16.21
C SER A 229 23.46 -21.38 -17.39
N ASN A 230 23.55 -22.29 -18.37
CA ASN A 230 22.62 -22.31 -19.50
C ASN A 230 21.17 -22.43 -19.02
N GLY A 231 20.37 -21.41 -19.30
CA GLY A 231 18.97 -21.34 -18.94
C GLY A 231 18.68 -21.09 -17.45
N LEU A 232 19.70 -20.91 -16.60
CA LEU A 232 19.54 -20.59 -15.19
C LEU A 232 20.08 -19.19 -14.90
N PHE A 233 19.22 -18.34 -14.35
CA PHE A 233 19.51 -16.95 -14.00
C PHE A 233 19.24 -16.71 -12.52
N TYR A 234 20.01 -15.82 -11.92
CA TYR A 234 19.87 -15.44 -10.51
C TYR A 234 19.71 -13.96 -10.34
N ARG A 235 19.12 -13.57 -9.22
CA ARG A 235 19.15 -12.22 -8.67
C ARG A 235 19.24 -12.27 -7.17
N LEU A 236 20.02 -11.36 -6.59
CA LEU A 236 20.07 -11.12 -5.15
C LEU A 236 19.96 -9.62 -4.91
N ALA A 237 18.90 -9.18 -4.24
CA ALA A 237 18.78 -7.83 -3.72
C ALA A 237 18.89 -7.87 -2.19
N ALA A 238 19.64 -6.93 -1.63
CA ALA A 238 19.82 -6.80 -0.19
C ALA A 238 19.88 -5.33 0.22
N SER A 239 19.40 -5.00 1.39
CA SER A 239 19.49 -3.66 1.94
C SER A 239 19.55 -3.64 3.46
N TYR A 240 20.08 -2.56 3.98
CA TYR A 240 20.03 -2.16 5.36
C TYR A 240 19.67 -0.68 5.43
N ASP A 241 18.73 -0.35 6.30
CA ASP A 241 18.24 1.01 6.50
C ASP A 241 18.20 1.31 7.99
N GLN A 242 18.67 2.49 8.38
CA GLN A 242 18.46 3.05 9.72
C GLN A 242 17.85 4.43 9.57
N ASP A 243 16.71 4.61 10.22
CA ASP A 243 15.95 5.83 10.23
C ASP A 243 15.83 6.34 11.67
N ILE A 244 16.65 7.34 12.00
CA ILE A 244 16.58 8.05 13.29
C ILE A 244 15.73 9.28 13.03
N HIS A 245 14.47 9.19 13.35
CA HIS A 245 13.51 10.23 13.03
C HIS A 245 13.68 11.51 13.85
N TYR A 246 13.09 12.55 13.30
CA TYR A 246 12.75 13.80 13.98
C TYR A 246 11.94 13.57 15.28
N TRP A 247 11.13 12.51 15.35
CA TRP A 247 10.29 12.20 16.52
C TRP A 247 11.11 11.71 17.70
N GLU A 248 10.75 12.12 18.90
CA GLU A 248 11.51 11.75 20.11
C GLU A 248 10.58 11.12 21.16
N PRO A 249 10.82 9.85 21.58
CA PRO A 249 11.82 8.93 21.08
C PRO A 249 11.40 8.27 19.77
N TYR A 250 12.33 8.06 18.86
CA TYR A 250 12.16 7.19 17.70
C TYR A 250 13.53 6.67 17.24
N ASP A 251 13.57 5.39 16.96
CA ASP A 251 14.65 4.69 16.29
C ASP A 251 14.05 3.57 15.46
N ALA A 252 14.51 3.41 14.23
CA ALA A 252 14.09 2.32 13.38
C ALA A 252 15.25 1.80 12.55
N HIS A 253 15.35 0.49 12.44
CA HIS A 253 16.27 -0.15 11.51
C HIS A 253 15.59 -1.32 10.82
N SER A 254 15.94 -1.50 9.56
CA SER A 254 15.41 -2.59 8.75
C SER A 254 16.51 -3.25 7.94
N ARG A 255 16.28 -4.53 7.61
CA ARG A 255 17.11 -5.29 6.69
C ARG A 255 16.24 -6.08 5.74
N ASN A 256 16.69 -6.20 4.52
CA ASN A 256 16.06 -7.01 3.49
C ASN A 256 17.10 -7.93 2.83
N ILE A 257 16.69 -9.14 2.51
CA ILE A 257 17.42 -10.05 1.62
C ILE A 257 16.41 -10.76 0.73
N SER A 258 16.62 -10.65 -0.59
CA SER A 258 15.66 -11.13 -1.60
C SER A 258 16.40 -11.88 -2.72
N PRO A 259 16.74 -13.16 -2.53
CA PRO A 259 17.24 -14.02 -3.61
C PRO A 259 16.07 -14.46 -4.52
N SER A 260 16.36 -14.55 -5.81
CA SER A 260 15.46 -15.17 -6.79
C SER A 260 16.21 -15.93 -7.87
N LEU A 261 15.54 -16.95 -8.40
CA LEU A 261 16.05 -17.82 -9.47
C LEU A 261 15.00 -17.90 -10.58
N LEU A 262 15.48 -17.91 -11.81
CA LEU A 262 14.69 -18.19 -13.01
C LEU A 262 15.40 -19.31 -13.78
N TRP A 263 14.71 -20.43 -13.94
CA TRP A 263 15.20 -21.56 -14.71
C TRP A 263 14.33 -21.80 -15.94
N GLN A 264 14.95 -21.75 -17.12
CA GLN A 264 14.35 -21.98 -18.44
C GLN A 264 15.02 -23.18 -19.12
N PRO A 265 14.66 -24.44 -18.72
CA PRO A 265 15.28 -25.64 -19.28
C PRO A 265 14.94 -25.84 -20.76
N SER A 266 13.91 -25.20 -21.26
CA SER A 266 13.49 -25.27 -22.67
C SER A 266 12.68 -24.03 -23.04
N ASP A 267 12.40 -23.88 -24.34
CA ASP A 267 11.53 -22.81 -24.85
C ASP A 267 10.05 -22.96 -24.42
N ARG A 268 9.68 -24.04 -23.79
CA ARG A 268 8.30 -24.29 -23.35
C ARG A 268 8.09 -24.19 -21.85
N VAL A 269 9.16 -24.32 -21.07
CA VAL A 269 9.09 -24.38 -19.60
C VAL A 269 9.90 -23.25 -18.99
N SER A 270 9.30 -22.54 -18.04
CA SER A 270 9.97 -21.56 -17.20
C SER A 270 9.57 -21.77 -15.74
N ILE A 271 10.52 -21.82 -14.84
CA ILE A 271 10.30 -21.94 -13.40
C ILE A 271 10.95 -20.77 -12.70
N SER A 272 10.14 -20.00 -11.98
CA SER A 272 10.59 -18.87 -11.17
C SER A 272 10.43 -19.18 -9.68
N LEU A 273 11.45 -18.85 -8.90
CA LEU A 273 11.44 -18.92 -7.43
C LEU A 273 11.90 -17.59 -6.88
N LYS A 274 11.10 -16.98 -6.04
CA LYS A 274 11.43 -15.72 -5.37
C LYS A 274 11.24 -15.90 -3.86
N TYR A 275 12.23 -15.50 -3.08
CA TYR A 275 12.16 -15.42 -1.63
C TYR A 275 12.48 -14.02 -1.18
N GLU A 276 11.82 -13.56 -0.14
CA GLU A 276 12.09 -12.28 0.51
C GLU A 276 12.00 -12.46 2.03
N ASN A 277 13.06 -12.09 2.73
CA ASN A 277 13.05 -11.91 4.18
C ASN A 277 13.26 -10.44 4.48
N PHE A 278 12.28 -9.83 5.11
CA PHE A 278 12.33 -8.44 5.56
C PHE A 278 12.11 -8.38 7.06
N ARG A 279 12.98 -7.69 7.78
CA ARG A 279 12.83 -7.41 9.21
C ARG A 279 12.95 -5.93 9.45
N LYS A 280 12.04 -5.38 10.26
CA LYS A 280 12.10 -4.03 10.80
C LYS A 280 11.92 -4.05 12.29
N ILE A 281 12.75 -3.30 13.00
CA ILE A 281 12.57 -3.00 14.42
C ILE A 281 12.47 -1.49 14.54
N GLU A 282 11.47 -1.00 15.24
CA GLU A 282 11.22 0.43 15.37
C GLU A 282 10.62 0.77 16.73
N THR A 283 10.85 1.97 17.23
CA THR A 283 10.01 2.54 18.27
C THR A 283 8.63 2.79 17.67
N PRO A 284 7.52 2.30 18.26
CA PRO A 284 6.19 2.55 17.72
C PRO A 284 5.92 4.05 17.61
N GLN A 285 5.29 4.44 16.50
CA GLN A 285 4.89 5.83 16.30
C GLN A 285 3.40 5.97 16.67
N LEU A 286 3.11 6.06 17.95
CA LEU A 286 1.84 6.61 18.41
C LEU A 286 2.01 8.12 18.55
N MET A 287 2.17 8.77 17.41
CA MET A 287 2.41 10.21 17.31
C MET A 287 1.13 11.03 17.52
N GLN A 288 0.21 10.51 18.27
CA GLN A 288 -0.88 11.32 18.73
C GLN A 288 -0.28 12.39 19.64
N LYS A 289 -0.21 13.62 19.14
CA LYS A 289 -0.49 14.68 20.09
C LYS A 289 -1.83 14.30 20.68
N PRO A 290 -1.90 14.02 22.00
CA PRO A 290 -3.16 13.63 22.61
C PRO A 290 -4.16 14.71 22.25
N GLY A 291 -5.12 14.37 21.38
CA GLY A 291 -6.26 15.22 21.12
C GLY A 291 -7.12 15.23 22.38
N TYR A 292 -7.81 16.29 22.62
CA TYR A 292 -8.82 16.33 23.66
C TYR A 292 -9.81 15.18 23.41
N ASN A 293 -9.98 14.32 24.41
CA ASN A 293 -10.92 13.21 24.32
C ASN A 293 -12.32 13.73 24.61
N THR A 294 -13.20 13.69 23.65
CA THR A 294 -14.61 14.05 23.80
C THR A 294 -15.37 13.18 24.83
N GLN A 295 -14.88 11.97 25.15
CA GLN A 295 -15.47 11.08 26.15
C GLN A 295 -15.21 11.50 27.60
N ALA A 296 -14.28 12.39 27.89
CA ALA A 296 -13.93 12.78 29.26
C ALA A 296 -14.59 14.08 29.74
N GLY A 297 -15.79 14.44 29.27
CA GLY A 297 -16.60 15.51 29.80
C GLY A 297 -16.28 16.93 29.32
N ILE A 298 -15.46 17.10 28.29
CA ILE A 298 -15.40 18.37 27.56
C ILE A 298 -16.60 18.44 26.65
N VAL A 299 -17.52 19.34 27.02
CA VAL A 299 -18.63 19.69 26.15
C VAL A 299 -18.05 20.49 24.98
N PRO A 300 -18.18 20.03 23.71
CA PRO A 300 -17.86 20.86 22.58
C PRO A 300 -18.58 22.19 22.68
N THR A 301 -17.86 23.30 22.58
CA THR A 301 -18.48 24.61 22.54
C THR A 301 -19.06 24.88 21.17
N ALA A 302 -20.03 25.81 21.05
CA ALA A 302 -20.56 26.21 19.74
C ALA A 302 -19.48 26.80 18.81
N ALA A 303 -18.35 27.26 19.35
CA ALA A 303 -17.19 27.72 18.60
C ALA A 303 -16.24 26.61 18.17
N ASP A 304 -16.25 25.45 18.82
CA ASP A 304 -15.44 24.27 18.48
C ASP A 304 -16.21 22.99 18.83
N PRO A 305 -17.11 22.56 17.92
CA PRO A 305 -17.96 21.40 18.16
C PRO A 305 -17.23 20.06 18.18
N ASN A 306 -15.95 20.01 17.75
CA ASN A 306 -15.18 18.77 17.65
C ASN A 306 -13.72 18.99 18.06
N LEU A 307 -13.46 18.92 19.36
CA LEU A 307 -12.10 18.95 19.92
C LEU A 307 -11.29 17.66 19.64
N SER A 308 -11.86 16.64 18.98
CA SER A 308 -11.13 15.47 18.54
C SER A 308 -10.16 15.85 17.42
N GLY A 309 -8.87 15.74 17.67
CA GLY A 309 -7.81 16.05 16.71
C GLY A 309 -7.16 17.44 16.86
N VAL A 310 -7.56 18.24 17.84
CA VAL A 310 -6.85 19.46 18.20
C VAL A 310 -5.61 19.12 19.01
N ASP A 311 -4.48 19.67 18.62
CA ASP A 311 -3.21 19.47 19.34
C ASP A 311 -3.27 20.06 20.75
N VAL A 312 -2.76 19.35 21.74
CA VAL A 312 -2.52 19.93 23.07
C VAL A 312 -1.51 21.07 22.92
N PRO A 313 -1.87 22.30 23.33
CA PRO A 313 -0.94 23.43 23.24
C PRO A 313 0.36 23.17 24.02
N GLY A 314 1.48 23.64 23.47
CA GLY A 314 2.79 23.57 24.16
C GLY A 314 3.57 22.27 23.98
N LEU A 315 3.00 21.21 23.39
CA LEU A 315 3.78 20.01 23.07
C LEU A 315 4.77 20.29 21.93
N PRO A 316 6.04 19.83 22.07
CA PRO A 316 7.02 19.93 20.98
C PRO A 316 6.51 19.28 19.70
N ASP A 317 6.95 19.79 18.55
CA ASP A 317 6.54 19.24 17.26
C ASP A 317 7.07 17.83 17.02
N ASN A 318 8.19 17.49 17.62
CA ASN A 318 8.83 16.18 17.57
C ASN A 318 8.39 15.24 18.72
N TRP A 319 7.36 15.58 19.48
CA TRP A 319 6.92 14.79 20.61
C TRP A 319 6.29 13.46 20.16
N ASN A 320 6.68 12.37 20.83
CA ASN A 320 6.09 11.04 20.73
C ASN A 320 5.72 10.53 22.12
N SER A 321 4.59 9.83 22.25
CA SER A 321 4.08 9.34 23.54
C SER A 321 4.79 8.08 24.06
N MET A 322 5.80 7.60 23.36
CA MET A 322 6.50 6.35 23.67
C MET A 322 7.63 6.54 24.67
N SER A 323 8.12 5.42 25.23
CA SER A 323 9.38 5.32 25.99
C SER A 323 10.51 4.81 25.10
N PHE A 324 11.76 5.00 25.51
CA PHE A 324 12.93 4.49 24.80
C PHE A 324 13.02 2.96 24.76
N SER A 325 12.33 2.28 25.68
CA SER A 325 12.25 0.81 25.72
C SER A 325 11.11 0.23 24.87
N ASP A 326 10.25 1.09 24.34
CA ASP A 326 9.13 0.66 23.52
C ASP A 326 9.64 0.18 22.16
N TYR A 327 9.16 -0.95 21.71
CA TYR A 327 9.57 -1.51 20.42
C TYR A 327 8.41 -2.17 19.68
N ARG A 328 8.59 -2.21 18.37
CA ARG A 328 7.83 -3.04 17.45
C ARG A 328 8.80 -3.73 16.52
N ARG A 329 8.79 -5.05 16.54
CA ARG A 329 9.52 -5.89 15.61
C ARG A 329 8.53 -6.49 14.62
N SER A 330 8.83 -6.35 13.36
CA SER A 330 8.06 -6.90 12.25
C SER A 330 8.98 -7.78 11.39
N ASP A 331 8.62 -9.04 11.23
CA ASP A 331 9.33 -10.03 10.43
C ASP A 331 8.41 -10.50 9.31
N THR A 332 8.92 -10.52 8.08
CA THR A 332 8.23 -11.03 6.90
C THR A 332 9.07 -12.06 6.21
N ASP A 333 8.48 -13.24 5.95
CA ASP A 333 9.01 -14.27 5.06
C ASP A 333 8.00 -14.49 3.93
N ASN A 334 8.41 -14.25 2.70
CA ASN A 334 7.58 -14.45 1.53
C ASN A 334 8.33 -15.34 0.52
N LEU A 335 7.75 -16.51 0.22
CA LEU A 335 8.26 -17.45 -0.77
C LEU A 335 7.20 -17.65 -1.84
N SER A 336 7.56 -17.40 -3.10
CA SER A 336 6.66 -17.60 -4.23
C SER A 336 7.34 -18.34 -5.36
N THR A 337 6.58 -19.20 -6.03
CA THR A 337 7.07 -19.99 -7.18
C THR A 337 6.01 -20.03 -8.27
N TRP A 338 6.48 -20.02 -9.51
CA TRP A 338 5.67 -20.12 -10.71
C TRP A 338 6.28 -21.14 -11.67
N LEU A 339 5.42 -21.98 -12.21
CA LEU A 339 5.71 -22.87 -13.33
C LEU A 339 4.88 -22.42 -14.53
N ASP A 340 5.53 -21.90 -15.56
CA ASP A 340 4.92 -21.51 -16.82
C ASP A 340 5.21 -22.58 -17.88
N PHE A 341 4.15 -22.97 -18.57
CA PHE A 341 4.23 -23.98 -19.64
C PHE A 341 3.52 -23.48 -20.91
N LYS A 342 4.29 -23.37 -22.00
CA LYS A 342 3.74 -23.14 -23.32
C LYS A 342 3.25 -24.46 -23.89
N ALA A 343 1.94 -24.71 -23.80
CA ALA A 343 1.35 -25.94 -24.28
C ALA A 343 1.43 -26.06 -25.81
N ASP A 344 1.05 -24.97 -26.50
CA ASP A 344 1.15 -24.81 -27.95
C ASP A 344 1.30 -23.32 -28.34
N ASP A 345 1.05 -22.96 -29.59
CA ASP A 345 1.16 -21.57 -30.04
C ASP A 345 -0.01 -20.68 -29.58
N HIS A 346 -1.10 -21.29 -29.12
CA HIS A 346 -2.28 -20.59 -28.63
C HIS A 346 -2.31 -20.53 -27.12
N TRP A 347 -1.94 -21.62 -26.41
CA TRP A 347 -2.16 -21.76 -24.97
C TRP A 347 -0.86 -21.68 -24.17
N ASN A 348 -0.90 -20.83 -23.15
CA ASN A 348 0.09 -20.81 -22.07
C ASN A 348 -0.63 -21.12 -20.77
N LEU A 349 -0.02 -21.99 -19.97
CA LEU A 349 -0.52 -22.44 -18.67
C LEU A 349 0.43 -21.98 -17.58
N ARG A 350 -0.10 -21.64 -16.40
CA ARG A 350 0.66 -21.31 -15.20
C ARG A 350 0.12 -22.10 -14.00
N ALA A 351 1.01 -22.66 -13.22
CA ALA A 351 0.76 -23.09 -11.85
C ALA A 351 1.62 -22.23 -10.92
N ALA A 352 1.05 -21.78 -9.82
CA ALA A 352 1.73 -20.89 -8.90
C ALA A 352 1.38 -21.21 -7.44
N TRP A 353 2.33 -21.00 -6.56
CA TRP A 353 2.19 -21.09 -5.12
C TRP A 353 2.92 -19.94 -4.44
N SER A 354 2.31 -19.39 -3.41
CA SER A 354 2.92 -18.36 -2.56
C SER A 354 2.64 -18.68 -1.09
N HIS A 355 3.69 -18.57 -0.28
CA HIS A 355 3.64 -18.67 1.17
C HIS A 355 4.11 -17.35 1.78
N LEU A 356 3.26 -16.67 2.52
CA LEU A 356 3.58 -15.49 3.29
C LEU A 356 3.45 -15.79 4.78
N LYS A 357 4.52 -15.52 5.53
CA LYS A 357 4.47 -15.41 6.98
C LYS A 357 4.82 -13.99 7.38
N TYR A 358 3.94 -13.33 8.11
CA TYR A 358 4.16 -12.00 8.65
C TYR A 358 3.91 -12.02 10.15
N GLU A 359 4.91 -11.64 10.92
CA GLU A 359 4.90 -11.66 12.38
C GLU A 359 5.21 -10.28 12.94
N VAL A 360 4.47 -9.87 13.95
CA VAL A 360 4.72 -8.65 14.72
C VAL A 360 4.77 -8.99 16.20
N ASP A 361 5.83 -8.56 16.86
CA ASP A 361 5.94 -8.49 18.31
C ASP A 361 6.19 -7.03 18.70
N ALA A 362 5.21 -6.42 19.36
CA ALA A 362 5.29 -5.04 19.81
C ALA A 362 5.00 -4.95 21.30
N ALA A 363 5.89 -4.28 22.01
CA ALA A 363 5.66 -3.96 23.42
C ALA A 363 5.89 -2.47 23.66
N PHE A 364 4.94 -1.84 24.29
CA PHE A 364 4.95 -0.38 24.44
C PHE A 364 4.20 0.09 25.69
N SER A 365 4.62 1.25 26.16
CA SER A 365 4.05 1.97 27.31
C SER A 365 3.08 3.08 26.89
N GLY A 366 2.60 3.04 25.66
CA GLY A 366 1.95 4.13 24.97
C GLY A 366 0.65 4.63 25.56
N ASN A 367 0.16 5.66 24.90
CA ASN A 367 -1.03 6.42 25.26
C ASN A 367 -2.32 5.60 25.09
N PHE A 368 -3.17 5.64 26.11
CA PHE A 368 -4.54 5.12 26.07
C PHE A 368 -5.60 6.22 26.16
N GLY A 369 -5.23 7.48 25.87
CA GLY A 369 -6.08 8.65 25.91
C GLY A 369 -5.79 9.58 27.08
N MET A 370 -6.49 10.70 27.09
CA MET A 370 -6.41 11.66 28.20
C MET A 370 -7.18 11.13 29.41
N ALA A 371 -6.49 10.99 30.54
CA ALA A 371 -7.15 10.66 31.81
C ALA A 371 -7.95 11.86 32.35
N ASN A 372 -7.47 13.08 32.07
CA ASN A 372 -8.14 14.31 32.45
C ASN A 372 -7.76 15.43 31.47
N ASN A 373 -8.75 15.96 30.77
CA ASN A 373 -8.54 17.04 29.80
C ASN A 373 -8.23 18.40 30.44
N THR A 374 -8.76 18.67 31.63
CA THR A 374 -8.54 19.95 32.34
C THR A 374 -7.12 20.04 32.87
N THR A 375 -6.61 18.95 33.44
CA THR A 375 -5.24 18.89 34.00
C THR A 375 -4.21 18.43 32.99
N LEU A 376 -4.62 18.14 31.75
CA LEU A 376 -3.77 17.57 30.68
C LEU A 376 -3.04 16.30 31.10
N ALA A 377 -3.64 15.55 32.00
CA ALA A 377 -3.08 14.28 32.48
C ALA A 377 -3.31 13.18 31.45
N GLN A 378 -2.22 12.53 31.03
CA GLN A 378 -2.22 11.43 30.07
C GLN A 378 -2.02 10.09 30.78
N GLY A 379 -2.93 9.15 30.55
CA GLY A 379 -2.80 7.77 30.99
C GLY A 379 -1.81 7.00 30.13
N ARG A 380 -1.02 6.14 30.77
CA ARG A 380 -0.05 5.27 30.13
C ARG A 380 -0.25 3.86 30.62
N ARG A 381 -0.06 2.87 29.73
CA ARG A 381 -0.26 1.46 30.05
C ARG A 381 0.74 0.60 29.31
N PHE A 382 1.35 -0.35 29.98
CA PHE A 382 2.14 -1.36 29.32
C PHE A 382 1.23 -2.35 28.59
N ARG A 383 1.54 -2.56 27.33
CA ARG A 383 0.87 -3.53 26.47
C ARG A 383 1.90 -4.26 25.60
N ARG A 384 1.70 -5.56 25.44
CA ARG A 384 2.39 -6.35 24.42
C ARG A 384 1.36 -6.92 23.45
N GLN A 385 1.64 -6.82 22.17
CA GLN A 385 0.84 -7.39 21.11
C GLN A 385 1.73 -8.28 20.24
N VAL A 386 1.30 -9.52 20.08
CA VAL A 386 1.95 -10.45 19.16
C VAL A 386 0.90 -10.91 18.19
N TYR A 387 1.14 -10.79 16.91
CA TYR A 387 0.30 -11.39 15.91
C TYR A 387 1.12 -12.00 14.79
N THR A 388 0.60 -13.10 14.26
CA THR A 388 1.21 -13.82 13.15
C THR A 388 0.14 -14.09 12.12
N ASN A 389 0.44 -13.76 10.89
CA ASN A 389 -0.39 -14.07 9.72
C ASN A 389 0.35 -15.06 8.84
N TRP A 390 -0.31 -16.17 8.48
CA TRP A 390 0.13 -17.11 7.46
C TRP A 390 -0.88 -17.07 6.32
N ASP A 391 -0.36 -17.08 5.11
CA ASP A 391 -1.17 -17.08 3.89
C ASP A 391 -0.53 -18.02 2.87
N ASP A 392 -1.23 -19.10 2.54
CA ASP A 392 -0.86 -20.02 1.49
C ASP A 392 -1.82 -19.85 0.31
N THR A 393 -1.34 -19.41 -0.82
CA THR A 393 -2.12 -19.24 -2.04
C THR A 393 -1.65 -20.21 -3.11
N TYR A 394 -2.57 -20.99 -3.64
CA TYR A 394 -2.39 -21.89 -4.79
C TYR A 394 -3.21 -21.36 -5.96
N GLU A 395 -2.62 -21.27 -7.11
CA GLU A 395 -3.28 -20.75 -8.30
C GLU A 395 -2.90 -21.52 -9.57
N THR A 396 -3.89 -21.77 -10.42
CA THR A 396 -3.69 -22.28 -11.76
C THR A 396 -4.37 -21.36 -12.76
N GLN A 397 -3.72 -21.10 -13.88
CA GLN A 397 -4.22 -20.22 -14.94
C GLN A 397 -3.92 -20.82 -16.30
N GLY A 398 -4.84 -20.57 -17.25
CA GLY A 398 -4.65 -20.85 -18.66
C GLY A 398 -5.01 -19.62 -19.48
N VAL A 399 -4.16 -19.29 -20.44
CA VAL A 399 -4.38 -18.17 -21.37
C VAL A 399 -4.33 -18.68 -22.80
N GLY A 400 -5.46 -18.50 -23.50
CA GLY A 400 -5.58 -18.77 -24.92
C GLY A 400 -5.57 -17.49 -25.76
N LYS A 401 -4.90 -17.50 -26.91
CA LYS A 401 -4.87 -16.39 -27.88
C LYS A 401 -5.16 -16.93 -29.26
N TYR A 402 -6.15 -16.32 -29.94
CA TYR A 402 -6.58 -16.71 -31.26
C TYR A 402 -6.77 -15.48 -32.16
N GLN A 403 -6.53 -15.65 -33.42
CA GLN A 403 -6.76 -14.62 -34.47
C GLN A 403 -7.61 -15.20 -35.56
N PHE A 404 -8.74 -14.57 -35.87
CA PHE A 404 -9.71 -14.96 -36.92
C PHE A 404 -9.90 -13.77 -37.86
N GLY A 405 -9.03 -13.63 -38.85
CA GLY A 405 -9.02 -12.44 -39.68
C GLY A 405 -8.81 -11.16 -38.88
N ASP A 406 -9.74 -10.22 -38.96
CA ASP A 406 -9.70 -8.95 -38.21
C ASP A 406 -10.24 -9.06 -36.79
N THR A 407 -10.54 -10.26 -36.30
CA THR A 407 -11.07 -10.51 -34.97
C THR A 407 -10.01 -11.24 -34.12
N SER A 408 -9.64 -10.69 -33.00
CA SER A 408 -8.80 -11.34 -32.00
C SER A 408 -9.63 -11.85 -30.82
N LEU A 409 -9.18 -12.94 -30.22
CA LEU A 409 -9.79 -13.50 -29.02
C LEU A 409 -8.70 -13.87 -28.02
N ARG A 410 -8.81 -13.32 -26.79
CA ARG A 410 -8.02 -13.74 -25.64
C ARG A 410 -8.94 -14.36 -24.60
N ILE A 411 -8.55 -15.51 -24.08
CA ILE A 411 -9.30 -16.24 -23.07
C ILE A 411 -8.41 -16.37 -21.82
N LEU A 412 -8.93 -16.01 -20.66
CA LEU A 412 -8.32 -16.28 -19.36
C LEU A 412 -9.22 -17.24 -18.59
N LEU A 413 -8.66 -18.31 -18.09
CA LEU A 413 -9.32 -19.24 -17.17
C LEU A 413 -8.42 -19.44 -15.96
N GLY A 414 -9.00 -19.56 -14.76
CA GLY A 414 -8.20 -19.79 -13.57
C GLY A 414 -9.00 -20.34 -12.41
N ALA A 415 -8.26 -20.96 -11.49
CA ALA A 415 -8.72 -21.41 -10.19
C ALA A 415 -7.70 -21.02 -9.13
N GLN A 416 -8.20 -20.63 -7.98
CA GLN A 416 -7.36 -20.21 -6.84
C GLN A 416 -7.93 -20.78 -5.54
N HIS A 417 -7.02 -21.21 -4.67
CA HIS A 417 -7.32 -21.58 -3.30
C HIS A 417 -6.38 -20.87 -2.33
N VAL A 418 -6.95 -20.28 -1.28
CA VAL A 418 -6.22 -19.51 -0.27
C VAL A 418 -6.54 -20.06 1.10
N ASN A 419 -5.51 -20.44 1.86
CA ASN A 419 -5.60 -20.76 3.27
C ASN A 419 -4.90 -19.68 4.07
N ARG A 420 -5.64 -19.04 4.97
CA ARG A 420 -5.13 -17.97 5.79
C ARG A 420 -5.39 -18.23 7.26
N ARG A 421 -4.39 -17.99 8.08
CA ARG A 421 -4.52 -18.06 9.53
C ARG A 421 -3.92 -16.80 10.14
N PHE A 422 -4.68 -16.19 11.04
CA PHE A 422 -4.26 -15.02 11.80
C PHE A 422 -4.40 -15.33 13.29
N ASP A 423 -3.26 -15.36 13.99
CA ASP A 423 -3.20 -15.46 15.44
C ASP A 423 -2.87 -14.10 16.02
N ALA A 424 -3.68 -13.61 16.94
CA ALA A 424 -3.51 -12.33 17.59
C ALA A 424 -3.60 -12.47 19.09
N ARG A 425 -2.54 -12.11 19.79
CA ARG A 425 -2.48 -12.11 21.25
C ARG A 425 -2.11 -10.73 21.77
N ALA A 426 -2.84 -10.25 22.76
CA ALA A 426 -2.50 -9.05 23.48
C ALA A 426 -2.45 -9.35 24.98
N ALA A 427 -1.37 -8.94 25.61
CA ALA A 427 -1.22 -8.92 27.06
C ALA A 427 -1.06 -7.48 27.54
N GLN A 428 -1.54 -7.17 28.72
CA GLN A 428 -1.45 -5.85 29.30
C GLN A 428 -1.18 -5.94 30.81
N ALA A 429 -0.61 -4.89 31.36
CA ALA A 429 -0.49 -4.79 32.81
C ALA A 429 -1.87 -4.73 33.46
N PRO A 430 -2.07 -5.36 34.62
CA PRO A 430 -3.31 -5.27 35.36
C PRO A 430 -3.69 -3.81 35.64
N ASN A 431 -4.99 -3.53 35.69
CA ASN A 431 -5.46 -2.22 36.14
C ASN A 431 -5.05 -2.00 37.59
N ASP A 432 -4.62 -0.79 37.93
CA ASP A 432 -4.43 -0.43 39.33
C ASP A 432 -5.80 -0.21 39.98
N PRO A 433 -6.19 -1.06 40.97
CA PRO A 433 -7.48 -0.92 41.63
C PRO A 433 -7.64 0.42 42.39
N ALA A 434 -6.54 1.07 42.77
CA ALA A 434 -6.54 2.35 43.46
C ALA A 434 -7.02 3.51 42.54
N LEU A 435 -6.98 3.32 41.23
CA LEU A 435 -7.39 4.33 40.25
C LEU A 435 -8.83 4.11 39.71
N GLY A 436 -9.59 3.20 40.33
CA GLY A 436 -11.00 2.94 40.04
C GLY A 436 -11.22 2.07 38.79
N SER A 437 -12.48 1.87 38.41
CA SER A 437 -12.90 1.07 37.27
C SER A 437 -12.66 1.72 35.92
N ASN A 438 -11.92 2.85 35.88
CA ASN A 438 -11.56 3.49 34.64
C ASN A 438 -10.60 2.59 33.84
N PRO A 439 -10.94 2.15 32.63
CA PRO A 439 -10.07 1.31 31.80
C PRO A 439 -8.73 1.98 31.43
N ILE A 440 -8.56 3.25 31.77
CA ILE A 440 -7.34 4.05 31.62
C ILE A 440 -6.44 3.97 32.87
N ALA A 441 -6.86 3.27 33.94
CA ALA A 441 -6.09 3.10 35.15
C ALA A 441 -4.76 2.41 34.84
N SER A 442 -3.69 3.16 34.93
CA SER A 442 -2.35 2.76 34.53
C SER A 442 -1.49 2.49 35.78
N PRO A 443 -0.68 1.42 35.81
CA PRO A 443 0.35 1.24 36.83
C PRO A 443 1.52 2.22 36.66
N LEU A 444 1.51 3.04 35.62
CA LEU A 444 2.52 4.05 35.34
C LEU A 444 2.04 5.43 35.82
N PRO A 445 2.94 6.26 36.33
CA PRO A 445 2.66 7.65 36.65
C PRO A 445 2.05 8.36 35.42
N LEU A 446 1.00 9.12 35.65
CA LEU A 446 0.41 9.97 34.60
C LEU A 446 1.43 11.01 34.16
N TRP A 447 1.47 11.26 32.86
CA TRP A 447 2.19 12.43 32.34
C TRP A 447 1.27 13.65 32.41
N ASN A 448 1.79 14.75 32.95
CA ASN A 448 1.19 16.06 32.73
C ASN A 448 1.77 16.64 31.43
N LEU A 449 0.95 16.73 30.39
CA LEU A 449 1.41 17.17 29.07
C LEU A 449 1.86 18.64 29.04
N ALA A 450 1.45 19.44 30.04
CA ALA A 450 1.93 20.81 30.21
C ALA A 450 3.28 20.89 30.96
N ASP A 451 3.75 19.79 31.58
CA ASP A 451 4.97 19.76 32.36
C ASP A 451 5.93 18.67 31.88
N PRO A 452 6.93 19.02 31.04
CA PRO A 452 7.92 18.07 30.53
C PRO A 452 8.70 17.30 31.57
N SER A 453 8.84 17.82 32.82
CA SER A 453 9.55 17.15 33.88
C SER A 453 8.86 15.85 34.34
N THR A 454 7.59 15.69 34.05
CA THR A 454 6.79 14.49 34.33
C THR A 454 6.95 13.39 33.26
N TRP A 455 7.57 13.70 32.11
CA TRP A 455 7.70 12.78 30.98
C TRP A 455 8.86 11.82 31.15
N ASN A 456 8.76 10.93 32.14
CA ASN A 456 9.78 9.88 32.30
C ASN A 456 9.64 8.87 31.12
N ARG A 457 10.60 8.92 30.20
CA ARG A 457 10.71 8.03 29.04
C ARG A 457 11.65 6.83 29.25
N ASN A 458 12.38 6.82 30.37
CA ASN A 458 13.29 5.74 30.76
C ASN A 458 12.55 4.72 31.65
N VAL A 459 11.44 4.20 31.14
CA VAL A 459 10.64 3.22 31.88
C VAL A 459 10.79 1.88 31.20
N PRO A 460 11.48 0.90 31.81
CA PRO A 460 11.63 -0.42 31.22
C PRO A 460 10.27 -1.13 31.17
N ILE A 461 9.99 -1.85 30.10
CA ILE A 461 8.77 -2.64 29.98
C ILE A 461 8.91 -3.89 30.84
N PRO A 462 8.07 -4.10 31.87
CA PRO A 462 8.12 -5.28 32.69
C PRO A 462 7.43 -6.45 31.97
N LEU A 463 8.09 -7.04 30.97
CA LEU A 463 7.50 -8.12 30.16
C LEU A 463 6.97 -9.27 31.01
N SER A 464 7.64 -9.59 32.15
CA SER A 464 7.19 -10.60 33.09
C SER A 464 5.91 -10.25 33.86
N ALA A 465 5.59 -8.96 33.99
CA ALA A 465 4.36 -8.49 34.63
C ALA A 465 3.18 -8.37 33.65
N LEU A 466 3.39 -8.54 32.35
CA LEU A 466 2.34 -8.55 31.34
C LEU A 466 1.65 -9.92 31.28
N THR A 467 1.08 -10.34 32.42
CA THR A 467 0.51 -11.67 32.59
C THR A 467 -0.97 -11.75 32.28
N ALA A 468 -1.69 -10.63 32.35
CA ALA A 468 -3.11 -10.58 32.05
C ALA A 468 -3.31 -10.59 30.53
N SER A 469 -3.81 -11.69 29.97
CA SER A 469 -4.20 -11.74 28.58
C SER A 469 -5.44 -10.88 28.36
N ALA A 470 -5.29 -9.79 27.57
CA ALA A 470 -6.40 -8.93 27.21
C ALA A 470 -7.21 -9.50 26.04
N SER A 471 -6.53 -10.20 25.13
CA SER A 471 -7.14 -10.98 24.05
C SER A 471 -6.20 -12.06 23.57
N ASP A 472 -6.74 -13.20 23.15
CA ASP A 472 -6.02 -14.27 22.45
C ASP A 472 -7.01 -14.90 21.47
N GLN A 473 -6.77 -14.70 20.19
CA GLN A 473 -7.71 -15.09 19.13
C GLN A 473 -6.99 -15.72 17.96
N THR A 474 -7.62 -16.73 17.37
CA THR A 474 -7.25 -17.30 16.08
C THR A 474 -8.38 -17.10 15.10
N ILE A 475 -8.08 -16.54 13.94
CA ILE A 475 -9.01 -16.44 12.82
C ILE A 475 -8.47 -17.28 11.67
N GLN A 476 -9.31 -18.19 11.17
CA GLN A 476 -9.01 -19.00 9.99
C GLN A 476 -9.91 -18.59 8.84
N PHE A 477 -9.33 -18.46 7.64
CA PHE A 477 -10.03 -18.18 6.41
C PHE A 477 -9.65 -19.20 5.35
N HIS A 478 -10.65 -19.69 4.64
CA HIS A 478 -10.50 -20.58 3.50
C HIS A 478 -11.28 -20.01 2.33
N ASP A 479 -10.59 -19.71 1.24
CA ASP A 479 -11.18 -19.14 0.05
C ASP A 479 -10.90 -20.05 -1.14
N SER A 480 -11.94 -20.42 -1.87
CA SER A 480 -11.82 -21.14 -3.13
C SER A 480 -12.51 -20.35 -4.22
N SER A 481 -11.95 -20.32 -5.39
CA SER A 481 -12.55 -19.59 -6.50
C SER A 481 -12.20 -20.16 -7.86
N VAL A 482 -13.12 -19.97 -8.78
CA VAL A 482 -12.92 -20.16 -10.21
C VAL A 482 -13.26 -18.87 -10.92
N TYR A 483 -12.51 -18.53 -11.95
CA TYR A 483 -12.74 -17.32 -12.73
C TYR A 483 -12.44 -17.54 -14.20
N GLY A 484 -13.09 -16.75 -15.02
CA GLY A 484 -12.87 -16.78 -16.44
C GLY A 484 -13.24 -15.44 -17.07
N GLY A 485 -12.51 -15.10 -18.12
CA GLY A 485 -12.77 -13.87 -18.86
C GLY A 485 -12.31 -13.98 -20.30
N THR A 486 -12.93 -13.18 -21.14
CA THR A 486 -12.60 -13.07 -22.56
C THR A 486 -12.42 -11.62 -22.95
N THR A 487 -11.46 -11.37 -23.84
CA THR A 487 -11.36 -10.09 -24.53
C THR A 487 -11.47 -10.37 -26.02
N PHE A 488 -12.52 -9.83 -26.64
CA PHE A 488 -12.70 -9.84 -28.09
C PHE A 488 -12.17 -8.54 -28.67
N GLY A 489 -11.36 -8.65 -29.71
CA GLY A 489 -10.95 -7.54 -30.54
C GLY A 489 -11.66 -7.63 -31.91
N PHE A 490 -12.35 -6.59 -32.28
CA PHE A 490 -13.06 -6.45 -33.55
C PHE A 490 -12.46 -5.31 -34.37
N LEU A 491 -12.66 -5.36 -35.70
CA LEU A 491 -12.22 -4.31 -36.63
C LEU A 491 -10.69 -4.08 -36.58
N GLY A 492 -9.91 -5.15 -36.53
CA GLY A 492 -8.45 -5.06 -36.33
C GLY A 492 -8.08 -4.47 -34.97
N ASP A 493 -8.73 -4.94 -33.89
CA ASP A 493 -8.58 -4.46 -32.51
C ASP A 493 -8.96 -2.98 -32.28
N ARG A 494 -9.73 -2.41 -33.19
CA ARG A 494 -10.26 -1.06 -33.04
C ARG A 494 -11.33 -0.97 -31.93
N LEU A 495 -12.09 -2.06 -31.76
CA LEU A 495 -13.05 -2.25 -30.68
C LEU A 495 -12.61 -3.46 -29.84
N LEU A 496 -12.28 -3.23 -28.58
CA LEU A 496 -12.00 -4.28 -27.60
C LEU A 496 -13.18 -4.39 -26.63
N VAL A 497 -13.69 -5.61 -26.44
CA VAL A 497 -14.79 -5.92 -25.53
C VAL A 497 -14.31 -6.97 -24.54
N LEU A 498 -14.32 -6.64 -23.24
CA LEU A 498 -13.95 -7.52 -22.15
C LEU A 498 -15.20 -7.97 -21.40
N ALA A 499 -15.31 -9.26 -21.13
CA ALA A 499 -16.29 -9.82 -20.24
C ALA A 499 -15.61 -10.86 -19.35
N GLY A 500 -15.79 -10.74 -18.03
CA GLY A 500 -15.21 -11.65 -17.07
C GLY A 500 -16.12 -11.85 -15.86
N TRP A 501 -15.92 -12.95 -15.18
CA TRP A 501 -16.61 -13.29 -13.94
C TRP A 501 -15.71 -14.13 -13.03
N ARG A 502 -15.95 -14.03 -11.72
CA ARG A 502 -15.35 -14.88 -10.69
C ARG A 502 -16.43 -15.36 -9.75
N ARG A 503 -16.42 -16.64 -9.44
CA ARG A 503 -17.17 -17.21 -8.33
C ARG A 503 -16.23 -17.53 -7.20
N THR A 504 -16.49 -16.97 -6.02
CA THR A 504 -15.69 -17.21 -4.82
C THR A 504 -16.58 -17.79 -3.73
N TRP A 505 -16.08 -18.79 -3.04
CA TRP A 505 -16.63 -19.36 -1.81
C TRP A 505 -15.64 -19.07 -0.70
N THR A 506 -16.12 -18.55 0.41
CA THR A 506 -15.31 -18.17 1.56
C THR A 506 -15.85 -18.79 2.82
N GLU A 507 -14.96 -19.21 3.69
CA GLU A 507 -15.28 -19.67 5.04
C GLU A 507 -14.37 -18.97 6.03
N SER A 508 -14.93 -18.50 7.14
CA SER A 508 -14.15 -17.92 8.24
C SER A 508 -14.61 -18.45 9.58
N GLN A 509 -13.68 -18.62 10.50
CA GLN A 509 -13.96 -19.02 11.88
C GLN A 509 -13.05 -18.27 12.84
N LEU A 510 -13.65 -17.63 13.85
CA LEU A 510 -12.94 -17.00 14.96
C LEU A 510 -13.01 -17.92 16.19
N THR A 511 -11.85 -18.17 16.77
CA THR A 511 -11.70 -18.88 18.06
C THR A 511 -11.13 -17.93 19.09
N ASN A 512 -11.80 -17.80 20.21
CA ASN A 512 -11.26 -17.14 21.39
C ASN A 512 -10.48 -18.18 22.21
N ASN A 513 -9.15 -18.08 22.20
CA ASN A 513 -8.27 -19.05 22.86
C ASN A 513 -8.30 -18.93 24.38
N LEU A 514 -8.68 -17.76 24.95
CA LEU A 514 -8.82 -17.59 26.41
C LEU A 514 -9.96 -18.42 26.98
N THR A 515 -11.05 -18.53 26.24
CA THR A 515 -12.23 -19.30 26.65
C THR A 515 -12.33 -20.66 25.97
N SER A 516 -11.42 -20.95 25.03
CA SER A 516 -11.46 -22.11 24.13
C SER A 516 -12.79 -22.24 23.37
N GLN A 517 -13.45 -21.11 23.10
CA GLN A 517 -14.71 -21.05 22.38
C GLN A 517 -14.50 -20.61 20.95
N SER A 518 -15.04 -21.39 20.02
CA SER A 518 -15.12 -21.00 18.60
C SER A 518 -16.50 -20.43 18.30
N GLN A 519 -16.51 -19.32 17.58
CA GLN A 519 -17.76 -18.80 17.01
C GLN A 519 -18.26 -19.72 15.90
N PRO A 520 -19.55 -19.68 15.58
CA PRO A 520 -20.06 -20.37 14.40
C PRO A 520 -19.26 -19.99 13.15
N ARG A 521 -19.03 -21.00 12.30
CA ARG A 521 -18.37 -20.77 11.01
C ARG A 521 -19.27 -19.90 10.13
N ILE A 522 -18.70 -18.84 9.56
CA ILE A 522 -19.38 -17.97 8.62
C ILE A 522 -18.95 -18.40 7.22
N SER A 523 -19.93 -18.75 6.38
CA SER A 523 -19.72 -19.17 4.99
C SER A 523 -20.45 -18.23 4.06
N ASP A 524 -19.72 -17.66 3.12
CA ASP A 524 -20.26 -16.74 2.13
C ASP A 524 -19.89 -17.18 0.71
N SER A 525 -20.63 -16.68 -0.27
CA SER A 525 -20.23 -16.81 -1.66
C SER A 525 -20.68 -15.62 -2.47
N ALA A 526 -19.86 -15.24 -3.43
CA ALA A 526 -20.19 -14.16 -4.34
C ALA A 526 -19.80 -14.49 -5.78
N MET A 527 -20.58 -13.95 -6.71
CA MET A 527 -20.21 -13.87 -8.11
C MET A 527 -19.95 -12.42 -8.45
N THR A 528 -18.76 -12.12 -8.93
CA THR A 528 -18.29 -10.76 -9.23
C THR A 528 -17.98 -10.63 -10.72
N PRO A 529 -18.89 -10.01 -11.50
CA PRO A 529 -18.68 -9.74 -12.91
C PRO A 529 -17.79 -8.51 -13.13
N GLN A 530 -17.15 -8.50 -14.28
CA GLN A 530 -16.47 -7.33 -14.85
C GLN A 530 -16.73 -7.27 -16.35
N TYR A 531 -17.16 -6.11 -16.82
CA TYR A 531 -17.37 -5.83 -18.24
C TYR A 531 -16.61 -4.56 -18.62
N GLY A 532 -16.15 -4.50 -19.87
CA GLY A 532 -15.48 -3.33 -20.37
C GLY A 532 -15.52 -3.27 -21.89
N ALA A 533 -15.54 -2.06 -22.41
CA ALA A 533 -15.38 -1.80 -23.82
C ALA A 533 -14.41 -0.65 -24.03
N LEU A 534 -13.56 -0.76 -25.03
CA LEU A 534 -12.63 0.27 -25.44
C LEU A 534 -12.71 0.42 -26.98
N TYR A 535 -12.91 1.66 -27.42
CA TYR A 535 -12.93 1.97 -28.84
C TYR A 535 -11.85 2.97 -29.20
N ARG A 536 -10.99 2.62 -30.14
CA ARG A 536 -9.93 3.49 -30.65
C ARG A 536 -10.53 4.47 -31.66
N LEU A 537 -10.68 5.73 -31.24
CA LEU A 537 -11.13 6.84 -32.09
C LEU A 537 -10.09 7.15 -33.16
N THR A 538 -8.83 7.21 -32.74
CA THR A 538 -7.64 7.37 -33.59
C THR A 538 -6.57 6.38 -33.13
N PRO A 539 -5.44 6.20 -33.78
CA PRO A 539 -4.34 5.37 -33.31
C PRO A 539 -3.81 5.78 -31.92
N GLY A 540 -3.93 7.07 -31.56
CA GLY A 540 -3.43 7.60 -30.30
C GLY A 540 -4.51 7.97 -29.27
N VAL A 541 -5.82 7.82 -29.56
CA VAL A 541 -6.91 8.19 -28.64
C VAL A 541 -7.97 7.11 -28.59
N SER A 542 -8.31 6.67 -27.40
CA SER A 542 -9.35 5.68 -27.17
C SER A 542 -10.36 6.19 -26.12
N VAL A 543 -11.62 5.84 -26.29
CA VAL A 543 -12.67 5.98 -25.27
C VAL A 543 -12.93 4.61 -24.67
N PHE A 544 -13.17 4.56 -23.37
CA PHE A 544 -13.51 3.31 -22.69
C PHE A 544 -14.65 3.49 -21.69
N ALA A 545 -15.35 2.40 -21.45
CA ALA A 545 -16.34 2.28 -20.39
C ALA A 545 -16.18 0.93 -19.71
N SER A 546 -16.34 0.89 -18.39
CA SER A 546 -16.32 -0.35 -17.63
C SER A 546 -17.33 -0.38 -16.49
N TYR A 547 -17.72 -1.60 -16.15
CA TYR A 547 -18.50 -1.97 -14.98
C TYR A 547 -17.80 -3.11 -14.26
N ALA A 548 -17.69 -3.02 -12.93
CA ALA A 548 -17.13 -4.07 -12.10
C ALA A 548 -17.83 -4.14 -10.74
N GLU A 549 -17.83 -5.35 -10.17
CA GLU A 549 -18.30 -5.58 -8.80
C GLU A 549 -17.16 -6.06 -7.91
N SER A 550 -17.31 -5.78 -6.61
CA SER A 550 -16.43 -6.28 -5.56
C SER A 550 -17.24 -6.76 -4.37
N PHE A 551 -16.63 -7.62 -3.55
CA PHE A 551 -17.20 -8.03 -2.29
C PHE A 551 -16.11 -8.24 -1.23
N VAL A 552 -16.51 -8.02 0.04
CA VAL A 552 -15.74 -8.41 1.20
C VAL A 552 -16.68 -9.26 2.06
N PRO A 553 -16.30 -10.53 2.40
CA PRO A 553 -17.16 -11.40 3.17
C PRO A 553 -17.46 -10.84 4.55
N GLY A 554 -18.60 -11.21 5.13
CA GLY A 554 -18.88 -10.94 6.52
C GLY A 554 -17.95 -11.78 7.41
N SER A 555 -17.25 -11.13 8.34
CA SER A 555 -16.29 -11.81 9.22
C SER A 555 -16.67 -11.73 10.71
N GLN A 556 -17.86 -11.21 11.02
CA GLN A 556 -18.31 -10.99 12.40
C GLN A 556 -19.78 -11.38 12.59
N MET A 557 -20.13 -11.71 13.84
CA MET A 557 -21.51 -11.84 14.28
C MET A 557 -22.04 -10.47 14.68
N LEU A 558 -23.25 -10.15 14.28
CA LEU A 558 -23.95 -8.90 14.56
C LEU A 558 -24.86 -9.09 15.77
N ASN A 559 -24.82 -8.19 16.73
CA ASN A 559 -25.81 -8.07 17.80
C ASN A 559 -26.94 -7.16 17.31
N ASN A 560 -28.08 -7.73 16.98
CA ASN A 560 -29.21 -6.98 16.46
C ASN A 560 -30.01 -6.31 17.60
N VAL A 561 -30.73 -5.25 17.27
CA VAL A 561 -31.56 -4.48 18.24
C VAL A 561 -32.65 -5.35 18.87
N ASP A 562 -33.12 -6.38 18.19
CA ASP A 562 -34.10 -7.35 18.69
C ASP A 562 -33.53 -8.41 19.64
N GLY A 563 -32.23 -8.33 19.97
CA GLY A 563 -31.52 -9.28 20.82
C GLY A 563 -31.05 -10.54 20.08
N SER A 564 -31.34 -10.68 18.81
CA SER A 564 -30.83 -11.79 18.00
C SER A 564 -29.37 -11.58 17.60
N THR A 565 -28.67 -12.69 17.33
CA THR A 565 -27.31 -12.64 16.79
C THR A 565 -27.31 -13.28 15.41
N THR A 566 -26.84 -12.55 14.41
CA THR A 566 -26.78 -13.01 13.01
C THR A 566 -25.38 -12.81 12.42
N ALA A 567 -25.00 -13.64 11.44
CA ALA A 567 -23.78 -13.43 10.69
C ALA A 567 -23.91 -12.19 9.79
N ALA A 568 -22.86 -11.38 9.75
CA ALA A 568 -22.81 -10.25 8.84
C ALA A 568 -22.88 -10.72 7.37
N GLN A 569 -23.68 -10.03 6.57
CA GLN A 569 -23.72 -10.23 5.13
C GLN A 569 -22.45 -9.66 4.46
N PRO A 570 -22.03 -10.17 3.32
CA PRO A 570 -20.93 -9.55 2.56
C PRO A 570 -21.22 -8.09 2.22
N THR A 571 -20.21 -7.27 2.39
CA THR A 571 -20.20 -5.91 1.84
C THR A 571 -20.01 -5.98 0.33
N LYS A 572 -20.83 -5.24 -0.44
CA LYS A 572 -20.83 -5.29 -1.91
C LYS A 572 -20.54 -3.93 -2.52
N GLY A 573 -19.53 -3.89 -3.37
CA GLY A 573 -19.17 -2.72 -4.15
C GLY A 573 -19.58 -2.86 -5.62
N LYS A 574 -20.04 -1.75 -6.23
CA LYS A 574 -20.29 -1.63 -7.66
C LYS A 574 -19.66 -0.35 -8.17
N GLY A 575 -18.98 -0.43 -9.30
CA GLY A 575 -18.30 0.71 -9.90
C GLY A 575 -18.53 0.81 -11.39
N TYR A 576 -18.59 2.06 -11.85
CA TYR A 576 -18.65 2.43 -13.26
C TYR A 576 -17.51 3.41 -13.53
N ASP A 577 -16.75 3.17 -14.59
CA ASP A 577 -15.76 4.10 -15.13
C ASP A 577 -16.11 4.42 -16.58
N LEU A 578 -15.99 5.71 -16.96
CA LEU A 578 -16.03 6.19 -18.33
C LEU A 578 -14.79 7.07 -18.54
N GLY A 579 -14.03 6.86 -19.60
CA GLY A 579 -12.82 7.63 -19.75
C GLY A 579 -12.25 7.69 -21.15
N LEU A 580 -11.19 8.48 -21.26
CA LEU A 580 -10.36 8.63 -22.44
C LEU A 580 -8.93 8.21 -22.10
N LYS A 581 -8.28 7.49 -23.02
CA LYS A 581 -6.85 7.22 -22.99
C LYS A 581 -6.20 7.88 -24.19
N ALA A 582 -5.09 8.55 -23.93
CA ALA A 582 -4.34 9.24 -24.97
C ALA A 582 -2.90 8.74 -24.98
N ASP A 583 -2.36 8.54 -26.18
CA ASP A 583 -0.98 8.21 -26.47
C ASP A 583 -0.59 8.97 -27.73
N LEU A 584 -0.06 10.17 -27.53
CA LEU A 584 0.08 11.20 -28.57
C LEU A 584 1.54 11.55 -28.81
N LEU A 585 1.80 12.25 -29.92
CA LEU A 585 3.11 12.81 -30.27
C LEU A 585 4.21 11.74 -30.24
N GLU A 586 3.99 10.64 -30.96
CA GLU A 586 4.96 9.52 -31.04
C GLU A 586 5.33 9.00 -29.65
N ASN A 587 4.32 8.77 -28.83
CA ASN A 587 4.48 8.29 -27.45
C ASN A 587 5.09 9.29 -26.45
N ARG A 588 5.20 10.58 -26.79
CA ARG A 588 5.72 11.61 -25.88
C ARG A 588 4.71 12.08 -24.84
N VAL A 589 3.43 11.86 -25.07
CA VAL A 589 2.34 12.21 -24.15
C VAL A 589 1.44 10.99 -23.97
N ALA A 590 1.43 10.40 -22.79
CA ALA A 590 0.53 9.32 -22.43
C ALA A 590 -0.30 9.73 -21.21
N GLY A 591 -1.61 9.48 -21.22
CA GLY A 591 -2.45 9.83 -20.08
C GLY A 591 -3.83 9.23 -20.13
N THR A 592 -4.52 9.31 -19.00
CA THR A 592 -5.88 8.80 -18.80
C THR A 592 -6.73 9.85 -18.11
N LEU A 593 -7.90 10.14 -18.66
CA LEU A 593 -8.97 10.91 -18.00
C LEU A 593 -10.12 9.96 -17.70
N THR A 594 -10.56 9.89 -16.43
CA THR A 594 -11.61 8.95 -16.00
C THR A 594 -12.66 9.67 -15.17
N PHE A 595 -13.93 9.43 -15.48
CA PHE A 595 -15.09 9.72 -14.65
C PHE A 595 -15.51 8.42 -13.98
N PHE A 596 -15.75 8.44 -12.66
CA PHE A 596 -16.12 7.25 -11.91
C PHE A 596 -17.30 7.48 -10.98
N ASP A 597 -18.07 6.42 -10.73
CA ASP A 597 -19.12 6.36 -9.71
C ASP A 597 -19.09 4.97 -9.05
N ILE A 598 -18.78 4.94 -7.74
CA ILE A 598 -18.64 3.72 -6.96
C ILE A 598 -19.61 3.77 -5.78
N ARG A 599 -20.34 2.67 -5.55
CA ARG A 599 -21.21 2.49 -4.38
C ARG A 599 -20.80 1.25 -3.62
N ASN A 600 -20.77 1.35 -2.30
CA ASN A 600 -20.48 0.27 -1.39
C ASN A 600 -21.65 0.11 -0.41
N ARG A 601 -22.22 -1.09 -0.32
CA ARG A 601 -23.43 -1.38 0.47
C ARG A 601 -23.18 -2.47 1.49
N ASN A 602 -24.14 -2.65 2.39
CA ASN A 602 -24.09 -3.59 3.51
C ASN A 602 -22.96 -3.23 4.48
N ILE A 603 -22.74 -1.94 4.70
CA ILE A 603 -21.77 -1.48 5.68
C ILE A 603 -22.35 -1.70 7.08
N VAL A 604 -21.57 -2.34 7.95
CA VAL A 604 -21.91 -2.48 9.35
C VAL A 604 -21.54 -1.21 10.10
N ASN A 605 -22.51 -0.63 10.80
CA ASN A 605 -22.31 0.49 11.68
C ASN A 605 -22.74 0.14 13.09
N ASP A 606 -22.03 0.66 14.08
CA ASP A 606 -22.38 0.49 15.50
C ASP A 606 -23.45 1.48 15.90
N LEU A 607 -24.50 0.99 16.53
CA LEU A 607 -25.59 1.76 17.10
C LEU A 607 -25.55 1.64 18.61
N ALA A 608 -25.21 2.72 19.30
CA ALA A 608 -25.25 2.78 20.75
C ALA A 608 -26.69 3.09 21.22
N VAL A 609 -27.28 2.21 22.01
CA VAL A 609 -28.59 2.39 22.62
C VAL A 609 -28.40 2.49 24.12
N THR A 610 -28.93 3.56 24.73
CA THR A 610 -28.90 3.76 26.18
C THR A 610 -30.27 3.34 26.75
N ASP A 611 -30.29 2.42 27.70
CA ASP A 611 -31.50 2.01 28.39
C ASP A 611 -32.01 3.08 29.42
N SER A 612 -33.18 2.87 29.99
CA SER A 612 -33.77 3.76 30.99
C SER A 612 -32.95 3.87 32.31
N SER A 613 -32.01 2.96 32.52
CA SER A 613 -31.07 2.92 33.66
C SER A 613 -29.75 3.58 33.36
N GLY A 614 -29.56 4.10 32.12
CA GLY A 614 -28.31 4.73 31.69
C GLY A 614 -27.24 3.77 31.15
N ASN A 615 -27.53 2.47 31.02
CA ASN A 615 -26.60 1.51 30.48
C ASN A 615 -26.55 1.62 28.96
N ILE A 616 -25.35 1.61 28.39
CA ILE A 616 -25.15 1.67 26.95
C ILE A 616 -24.96 0.25 26.42
N THR A 617 -25.82 -0.14 25.48
CA THR A 617 -25.68 -1.37 24.71
C THR A 617 -25.34 -1.02 23.26
N ILE A 618 -24.32 -1.67 22.69
CA ILE A 618 -23.91 -1.48 21.30
C ILE A 618 -24.56 -2.58 20.46
N PHE A 619 -25.37 -2.19 19.52
CA PHE A 619 -25.95 -3.05 18.49
C PHE A 619 -25.26 -2.78 17.15
N ASN A 620 -25.34 -3.74 16.24
CA ASN A 620 -24.80 -3.58 14.90
C ASN A 620 -25.94 -3.46 13.89
N VAL A 621 -25.87 -2.48 13.01
CA VAL A 621 -26.82 -2.27 11.91
C VAL A 621 -26.08 -2.41 10.59
N GLN A 622 -26.52 -3.35 9.73
CA GLN A 622 -25.90 -3.60 8.44
C GLN A 622 -26.75 -3.08 7.28
N SER A 623 -26.89 -1.76 7.21
CA SER A 623 -27.68 -1.10 6.17
C SER A 623 -26.98 0.08 5.55
N GLY A 624 -25.75 0.39 6.00
CA GLY A 624 -24.99 1.54 5.54
C GLY A 624 -24.67 1.50 4.05
N GLU A 625 -24.71 2.66 3.39
CA GLU A 625 -24.23 2.85 2.01
C GLU A 625 -23.18 3.97 1.99
N GLN A 626 -22.13 3.75 1.23
CA GLN A 626 -21.09 4.73 0.92
C GLN A 626 -21.04 4.92 -0.59
N ARG A 627 -20.81 6.15 -1.03
CA ARG A 627 -20.68 6.47 -2.45
C ARG A 627 -19.49 7.39 -2.70
N SER A 628 -18.72 7.10 -3.74
CA SER A 628 -17.66 7.96 -4.23
C SER A 628 -17.81 8.17 -5.72
N ARG A 629 -17.76 9.43 -6.16
CA ARG A 629 -17.81 9.82 -7.58
C ARG A 629 -16.88 10.98 -7.85
N GLY A 630 -16.32 11.03 -9.03
CA GLY A 630 -15.38 12.08 -9.38
C GLY A 630 -14.75 11.97 -10.73
N VAL A 631 -13.73 12.79 -10.92
CA VAL A 631 -12.90 12.86 -12.12
C VAL A 631 -11.45 12.68 -11.71
N GLU A 632 -10.72 11.90 -12.47
CA GLU A 632 -9.29 11.65 -12.31
C GLU A 632 -8.56 11.88 -13.64
N LEU A 633 -7.42 12.53 -13.57
CA LEU A 633 -6.50 12.72 -14.68
C LEU A 633 -5.10 12.28 -14.24
N ASP A 634 -4.43 11.52 -15.08
CA ASP A 634 -2.99 11.28 -14.98
C ASP A 634 -2.33 11.42 -16.34
N ALA A 635 -1.09 11.89 -16.37
CA ALA A 635 -0.31 11.99 -17.59
C ALA A 635 1.19 11.90 -17.33
N THR A 636 1.87 11.25 -18.26
CA THR A 636 3.32 11.24 -18.38
C THR A 636 3.68 11.96 -19.69
N ILE A 637 4.56 12.96 -19.61
CA ILE A 637 4.93 13.80 -20.73
C ILE A 637 6.46 13.80 -20.86
N THR A 638 6.95 13.55 -22.04
CA THR A 638 8.37 13.60 -22.42
C THR A 638 8.56 14.61 -23.55
N PRO A 639 8.61 15.92 -23.24
CA PRO A 639 8.67 16.97 -24.30
C PRO A 639 9.89 16.80 -25.21
N VAL A 640 11.00 16.43 -24.60
CA VAL A 640 12.25 16.01 -25.25
C VAL A 640 12.83 14.81 -24.48
N ASP A 641 13.67 14.02 -25.10
CA ASP A 641 14.13 12.71 -24.57
C ASP A 641 14.78 12.78 -23.17
N ASN A 642 15.34 13.93 -22.83
CA ASN A 642 16.00 14.18 -21.55
C ASN A 642 15.12 14.93 -20.52
N TRP A 643 13.84 15.16 -20.79
CA TRP A 643 12.91 15.82 -19.90
C TRP A 643 11.65 14.96 -19.67
N GLN A 644 11.41 14.59 -18.46
CA GLN A 644 10.28 13.77 -18.05
C GLN A 644 9.40 14.54 -17.05
N ILE A 645 8.10 14.48 -17.25
CA ILE A 645 7.09 15.11 -16.42
C ILE A 645 6.01 14.08 -16.12
N TYR A 646 5.63 13.96 -14.87
CA TYR A 646 4.47 13.22 -14.40
C TYR A 646 3.51 14.19 -13.72
N LEU A 647 2.24 14.12 -14.05
CA LEU A 647 1.20 14.89 -13.39
C LEU A 647 -0.02 14.02 -13.09
N SER A 648 -0.70 14.32 -11.98
CA SER A 648 -2.01 13.75 -11.68
C SER A 648 -2.90 14.74 -10.96
N TYR A 649 -4.22 14.58 -11.16
CA TYR A 649 -5.25 15.37 -10.51
C TYR A 649 -6.48 14.51 -10.23
N SER A 650 -7.11 14.70 -9.08
CA SER A 650 -8.44 14.17 -8.80
C SER A 650 -9.34 15.21 -8.16
N ALA A 651 -10.58 15.23 -8.59
CA ALA A 651 -11.68 15.93 -7.95
C ALA A 651 -12.76 14.91 -7.63
N MET A 652 -13.07 14.71 -6.33
CA MET A 652 -13.98 13.64 -5.92
C MET A 652 -14.86 14.04 -4.73
N ARG A 653 -16.06 13.43 -4.70
CA ARG A 653 -16.97 13.48 -3.55
C ARG A 653 -17.21 12.06 -3.06
N ALA A 654 -16.58 11.71 -1.93
CA ALA A 654 -16.70 10.42 -1.27
C ALA A 654 -17.44 10.61 0.07
N ARG A 655 -18.61 9.95 0.24
CA ARG A 655 -19.51 10.21 1.37
C ARG A 655 -20.22 8.95 1.85
N ILE A 656 -20.68 9.01 3.11
CA ILE A 656 -21.66 8.11 3.68
C ILE A 656 -23.02 8.60 3.20
N THR A 657 -23.68 7.86 2.32
CA THR A 657 -25.00 8.23 1.78
C THR A 657 -26.16 7.67 2.61
N GLU A 658 -25.91 6.61 3.37
CA GLU A 658 -26.85 5.99 4.28
C GLU A 658 -26.07 5.42 5.47
N PHE A 659 -26.47 5.79 6.69
CA PHE A 659 -25.82 5.30 7.91
C PHE A 659 -26.63 4.15 8.55
N SER A 660 -27.96 4.31 8.68
CA SER A 660 -28.82 3.37 9.41
C SER A 660 -29.84 2.62 8.55
N GLY A 661 -29.93 2.90 7.25
CA GLY A 661 -30.96 2.38 6.35
C GLY A 661 -32.34 3.06 6.50
N ARG A 662 -32.43 4.05 7.38
CA ARG A 662 -33.64 4.83 7.69
C ARG A 662 -33.31 6.31 7.96
N ASP A 663 -32.21 6.80 7.43
CA ASP A 663 -31.68 8.12 7.78
C ASP A 663 -32.72 9.23 7.59
N ASP A 664 -33.37 9.29 6.44
CA ASP A 664 -34.39 10.29 6.16
C ASP A 664 -35.59 10.22 7.15
N ALA A 665 -36.02 9.02 7.51
CA ALA A 665 -37.12 8.80 8.45
C ALA A 665 -36.71 9.19 9.87
N ILE A 666 -35.48 8.99 10.26
CA ILE A 666 -34.94 9.39 11.57
C ILE A 666 -34.78 10.91 11.63
N LEU A 667 -34.21 11.51 10.59
CA LEU A 667 -33.99 12.97 10.53
C LEU A 667 -35.28 13.77 10.39
N ALA A 668 -36.39 13.16 9.94
CA ALA A 668 -37.71 13.78 9.88
C ALA A 668 -38.44 13.84 11.25
N GLN A 669 -37.93 13.14 12.29
CA GLN A 669 -38.49 13.12 13.62
C GLN A 669 -38.10 14.39 14.40
N ASP A 670 -38.98 14.87 15.27
CA ASP A 670 -38.63 15.93 16.20
C ASP A 670 -37.76 15.34 17.35
N PRO A 671 -36.48 15.69 17.43
CA PRO A 671 -35.58 15.13 18.45
C PRO A 671 -36.07 15.43 19.89
N ALA A 672 -36.85 16.47 20.11
CA ALA A 672 -37.38 16.79 21.45
C ALA A 672 -38.47 15.80 21.91
N THR A 673 -39.08 15.06 20.99
CA THR A 673 -40.13 14.07 21.30
C THR A 673 -39.57 12.64 21.49
N LEU A 674 -38.28 12.43 21.20
CA LEU A 674 -37.62 11.15 21.27
C LEU A 674 -37.17 10.85 22.72
N ASP A 675 -37.18 9.56 23.07
CA ASP A 675 -36.50 9.07 24.27
C ASP A 675 -34.96 9.21 24.13
N VAL A 676 -34.23 8.89 25.19
CA VAL A 676 -32.75 9.04 25.23
C VAL A 676 -32.09 8.24 24.12
N ALA A 677 -32.57 7.02 23.85
CA ALA A 677 -32.04 6.17 22.81
C ALA A 677 -32.33 6.71 21.40
N GLY A 678 -33.55 7.20 21.18
CA GLY A 678 -33.98 7.87 19.95
C GLY A 678 -33.15 9.13 19.67
N GLN A 679 -32.89 9.96 20.70
CA GLN A 679 -32.06 11.15 20.58
C GLN A 679 -30.60 10.79 20.26
N ALA A 680 -30.03 9.73 20.86
CA ALA A 680 -28.70 9.28 20.57
C ALA A 680 -28.59 8.78 19.12
N ASN A 681 -29.57 8.02 18.65
CA ASN A 681 -29.64 7.56 17.27
C ASN A 681 -29.79 8.72 16.27
N TYR A 682 -30.69 9.66 16.56
CA TYR A 682 -30.87 10.89 15.77
C TYR A 682 -29.53 11.66 15.63
N LYS A 683 -28.82 11.87 16.74
CA LYS A 683 -27.50 12.53 16.73
C LYS A 683 -26.46 11.79 15.90
N ASN A 684 -26.43 10.45 15.97
CA ASN A 684 -25.51 9.65 15.18
C ASN A 684 -25.84 9.76 13.68
N VAL A 685 -27.11 9.64 13.31
CA VAL A 685 -27.53 9.79 11.91
C VAL A 685 -27.22 11.19 11.42
N LEU A 686 -27.55 12.24 12.18
CA LEU A 686 -27.23 13.62 11.83
C LEU A 686 -25.73 13.85 11.64
N ARG A 687 -24.89 13.20 12.44
CA ARG A 687 -23.43 13.31 12.40
C ARG A 687 -22.84 12.65 11.16
N PHE A 688 -23.35 11.50 10.75
CA PHE A 688 -22.74 10.68 9.72
C PHE A 688 -23.46 10.69 8.37
N HIS A 689 -24.74 11.08 8.32
CA HIS A 689 -25.46 11.20 7.06
C HIS A 689 -24.83 12.30 6.17
N ASP A 690 -24.55 11.98 4.92
CA ASP A 690 -23.82 12.82 3.95
C ASP A 690 -22.44 13.31 4.45
N ALA A 691 -21.87 12.64 5.46
CA ALA A 691 -20.53 12.94 5.94
C ALA A 691 -19.46 12.43 4.96
N PRO A 692 -18.30 13.08 4.83
CA PRO A 692 -17.21 12.61 4.00
C PRO A 692 -16.70 11.25 4.50
N LEU A 693 -16.22 10.41 3.61
CA LEU A 693 -15.48 9.21 4.03
C LEU A 693 -14.17 9.63 4.70
N GLN A 694 -13.82 8.91 5.76
CA GLN A 694 -12.57 9.14 6.49
C GLN A 694 -11.37 9.15 5.54
N MET A 695 -10.47 10.11 5.73
CA MET A 695 -9.27 10.34 4.94
C MET A 695 -9.51 10.72 3.47
N SER A 696 -10.76 10.94 3.04
CA SER A 696 -11.03 11.44 1.70
C SER A 696 -10.66 12.92 1.56
N ALA A 697 -10.10 13.27 0.41
CA ALA A 697 -9.80 14.65 0.03
C ALA A 697 -10.55 15.00 -1.25
N PRO A 698 -11.33 16.09 -1.27
CA PRO A 698 -12.04 16.54 -2.47
C PRO A 698 -11.11 16.81 -3.65
N HIS A 699 -9.93 17.37 -3.40
CA HIS A 699 -8.98 17.70 -4.44
C HIS A 699 -7.57 17.23 -4.07
N LEU A 700 -6.94 16.51 -5.00
CA LEU A 700 -5.56 16.09 -4.94
C LEU A 700 -4.89 16.46 -6.25
N ALA A 701 -3.68 17.04 -6.20
CA ALA A 701 -2.88 17.29 -7.38
C ALA A 701 -1.41 16.94 -7.10
N ASN A 702 -0.76 16.31 -8.06
CA ASN A 702 0.65 15.96 -7.95
C ASN A 702 1.35 16.32 -9.25
N LEU A 703 2.57 16.83 -9.12
CA LEU A 703 3.49 17.10 -10.20
C LEU A 703 4.85 16.56 -9.81
N TRP A 704 5.52 15.91 -10.74
CA TRP A 704 6.94 15.55 -10.62
C TRP A 704 7.63 15.71 -11.96
N THR A 705 8.85 16.25 -11.96
CA THR A 705 9.63 16.44 -13.20
C THR A 705 11.12 16.17 -12.96
N ARG A 706 11.79 15.69 -14.01
CA ARG A 706 13.24 15.51 -14.06
C ARG A 706 13.76 15.97 -15.42
N TYR A 707 14.79 16.80 -15.40
CA TYR A 707 15.51 17.25 -16.58
C TYR A 707 16.99 16.85 -16.48
N ASN A 708 17.51 16.14 -17.48
CA ASN A 708 18.90 15.72 -17.56
C ASN A 708 19.63 16.60 -18.58
N PHE A 709 20.71 17.25 -18.18
CA PHE A 709 21.56 18.04 -19.08
C PHE A 709 22.47 17.08 -19.87
N THR A 710 22.26 17.01 -21.18
CA THR A 710 22.96 16.08 -22.08
C THR A 710 24.08 16.70 -22.91
N ARG A 711 24.26 18.04 -22.86
CA ARG A 711 25.22 18.79 -23.69
C ARG A 711 25.91 19.89 -22.92
N GLY A 712 27.09 20.29 -23.43
CA GLY A 712 27.87 21.41 -22.91
C GLY A 712 28.52 21.14 -21.55
N GLY A 713 28.90 22.20 -20.85
CA GLY A 713 29.58 22.13 -19.54
C GLY A 713 28.72 21.59 -18.40
N LEU A 714 27.41 21.40 -18.61
CA LEU A 714 26.48 20.83 -17.64
C LEU A 714 26.15 19.37 -17.95
N GLN A 715 26.81 18.76 -18.91
CA GLN A 715 26.55 17.35 -19.24
C GLN A 715 26.74 16.47 -18.02
N GLY A 716 25.74 15.57 -17.75
CA GLY A 716 25.68 14.72 -16.57
C GLY A 716 24.93 15.32 -15.38
N LEU A 717 24.77 16.64 -15.32
CA LEU A 717 23.92 17.27 -14.33
C LEU A 717 22.44 16.91 -14.59
N TYR A 718 21.67 16.74 -13.53
CA TYR A 718 20.20 16.65 -13.61
C TYR A 718 19.55 17.38 -12.45
N ILE A 719 18.36 17.88 -12.70
CA ILE A 719 17.50 18.51 -11.70
C ILE A 719 16.15 17.78 -11.69
N MET A 720 15.58 17.68 -10.53
CA MET A 720 14.27 17.06 -10.36
C MET A 720 13.47 17.79 -9.28
N GLY A 721 12.16 17.71 -9.35
CA GLY A 721 11.31 18.31 -8.33
C GLY A 721 9.84 18.20 -8.64
N GLY A 722 9.04 18.56 -7.66
CA GLY A 722 7.60 18.49 -7.78
C GLY A 722 6.86 18.97 -6.55
N ALA A 723 5.54 18.83 -6.63
CA ALA A 723 4.62 19.24 -5.57
C ALA A 723 3.53 18.20 -5.38
N ASN A 724 3.15 18.00 -4.11
CA ASN A 724 1.95 17.24 -3.73
C ASN A 724 0.98 18.21 -3.03
N ILE A 725 -0.21 18.35 -3.56
CA ILE A 725 -1.22 19.31 -3.12
C ILE A 725 -2.44 18.54 -2.64
N VAL A 726 -2.83 18.77 -1.41
CA VAL A 726 -4.04 18.19 -0.78
C VAL A 726 -4.93 19.33 -0.33
N ARG A 727 -6.24 19.25 -0.60
CA ARG A 727 -7.23 20.25 -0.19
C ARG A 727 -8.39 19.59 0.53
N ASP A 728 -8.76 20.19 1.66
CA ASP A 728 -9.98 19.88 2.45
C ASP A 728 -10.09 18.39 2.85
N GLN A 729 -8.97 17.72 3.13
CA GLN A 729 -8.96 16.33 3.55
C GLN A 729 -9.69 16.14 4.89
N ALA A 730 -10.68 15.27 4.91
CA ALA A 730 -11.40 14.90 6.12
C ALA A 730 -10.63 13.80 6.86
N LEU A 731 -9.98 14.11 7.98
CA LEU A 731 -9.25 13.11 8.78
C LEU A 731 -10.19 12.05 9.38
N LEU A 732 -11.38 12.46 9.79
CA LEU A 732 -12.51 11.63 10.23
C LEU A 732 -13.76 11.97 9.44
N SER A 733 -14.73 11.08 9.41
CA SER A 733 -16.01 11.32 8.72
C SER A 733 -16.78 12.49 9.31
N ASP A 734 -16.62 12.79 10.58
CA ASP A 734 -17.26 13.92 11.28
C ASP A 734 -16.36 15.16 11.39
N THR A 735 -15.23 15.21 10.69
CA THR A 735 -14.33 16.38 10.71
C THR A 735 -15.04 17.60 10.09
N PRO A 736 -15.27 18.68 10.84
CA PRO A 736 -15.87 19.89 10.29
C PRO A 736 -14.97 20.52 9.23
N LEU A 737 -15.56 21.31 8.34
CA LEU A 737 -14.82 21.91 7.22
C LEU A 737 -13.62 22.76 7.69
N SER A 738 -13.77 23.47 8.80
CA SER A 738 -12.72 24.31 9.40
C SER A 738 -11.51 23.53 9.93
N ALA A 739 -11.67 22.24 10.22
CA ALA A 739 -10.61 21.37 10.75
C ALA A 739 -10.04 20.41 9.69
N ARG A 740 -10.50 20.50 8.44
CA ARG A 740 -9.96 19.71 7.33
C ARG A 740 -8.57 20.14 6.96
N GLN A 741 -7.76 19.17 6.55
CA GLN A 741 -6.35 19.41 6.25
C GLN A 741 -6.18 19.92 4.81
N THR A 742 -5.44 21.01 4.68
CA THR A 742 -5.00 21.58 3.40
C THR A 742 -3.51 21.84 3.49
N TYR A 743 -2.73 21.24 2.60
CA TYR A 743 -1.27 21.41 2.60
C TYR A 743 -0.67 21.23 1.21
N THR A 744 0.56 21.74 1.04
CA THR A 744 1.36 21.60 -0.18
C THR A 744 2.78 21.22 0.18
N LEU A 745 3.24 20.07 -0.30
CA LEU A 745 4.61 19.60 -0.10
C LEU A 745 5.42 19.89 -1.35
N ILE A 746 6.53 20.59 -1.20
CA ILE A 746 7.49 20.88 -2.27
C ILE A 746 8.72 20.02 -2.06
N ASN A 747 9.08 19.24 -3.09
CA ASN A 747 10.26 18.41 -3.11
C ASN A 747 11.14 18.82 -4.31
N ALA A 748 12.46 18.86 -4.13
CA ALA A 748 13.38 19.11 -5.24
C ALA A 748 14.74 18.47 -4.99
N GLY A 749 15.45 18.15 -6.06
CA GLY A 749 16.77 17.55 -5.99
C GLY A 749 17.64 17.95 -7.16
N VAL A 750 18.93 17.83 -6.96
CA VAL A 750 19.98 18.02 -7.96
C VAL A 750 20.94 16.86 -7.90
N GLY A 751 21.40 16.37 -9.03
CA GLY A 751 22.36 15.28 -9.06
C GLY A 751 23.29 15.38 -10.27
N TYR A 752 24.35 14.60 -10.19
CA TYR A 752 25.33 14.49 -11.24
C TYR A 752 25.66 13.03 -11.54
N SER A 753 25.65 12.67 -12.82
CA SER A 753 25.98 11.34 -13.31
C SER A 753 27.25 11.41 -14.16
N TRP A 754 28.16 10.47 -13.93
CA TRP A 754 29.41 10.36 -14.69
C TRP A 754 29.74 8.89 -14.95
N LYS A 755 30.77 8.66 -15.73
CA LYS A 755 31.35 7.31 -15.89
C LYS A 755 32.72 7.26 -15.22
N TRP A 756 32.93 6.24 -14.41
CA TRP A 756 34.26 5.94 -13.85
C TRP A 756 34.70 4.54 -14.33
N ASN A 757 35.78 4.46 -15.03
CA ASN A 757 36.25 3.24 -15.73
C ASN A 757 35.14 2.59 -16.61
N GLY A 758 34.34 3.42 -17.27
CA GLY A 758 33.24 2.94 -18.11
C GLY A 758 31.94 2.66 -17.36
N GLN A 759 31.96 2.56 -16.04
CA GLN A 759 30.81 2.24 -15.20
C GLN A 759 30.00 3.51 -14.81
N PRO A 760 28.67 3.48 -14.91
CA PRO A 760 27.82 4.59 -14.52
C PRO A 760 27.86 4.84 -12.99
N MET A 761 28.11 6.06 -12.61
CA MET A 761 28.07 6.55 -11.23
C MET A 761 27.16 7.76 -11.15
N SER A 762 26.51 7.96 -10.01
CA SER A 762 25.77 9.19 -9.75
C SER A 762 25.80 9.58 -8.28
N VAL A 763 25.65 10.86 -8.05
CA VAL A 763 25.39 11.44 -6.72
C VAL A 763 24.21 12.39 -6.85
N ASP A 764 23.29 12.35 -5.91
CA ASP A 764 22.18 13.30 -5.85
C ASP A 764 21.89 13.77 -4.41
N LEU A 765 21.48 15.01 -4.32
CA LEU A 765 20.94 15.61 -3.11
C LEU A 765 19.46 15.88 -3.33
N MET A 766 18.62 15.24 -2.52
CA MET A 766 17.16 15.39 -2.51
C MET A 766 16.72 16.12 -1.26
N GLY A 767 15.88 17.14 -1.43
CA GLY A 767 15.13 17.78 -0.36
C GLY A 767 13.66 17.44 -0.44
N LYS A 768 13.13 16.91 0.64
CA LYS A 768 11.69 16.64 0.80
C LYS A 768 11.08 17.65 1.73
N ASN A 769 9.81 18.02 1.47
CA ASN A 769 9.09 19.04 2.24
C ASN A 769 9.95 20.30 2.48
N LEU A 770 10.48 20.88 1.42
CA LEU A 770 11.45 22.00 1.48
C LEU A 770 10.92 23.23 2.20
N THR A 771 9.60 23.44 2.16
CA THR A 771 8.90 24.54 2.84
C THR A 771 8.71 24.29 4.33
N ASP A 772 9.08 23.11 4.82
CA ASP A 772 8.85 22.66 6.19
C ASP A 772 7.36 22.75 6.60
N GLU A 773 6.49 22.38 5.67
CA GLU A 773 5.04 22.40 5.86
C GLU A 773 4.64 21.46 6.98
N ARG A 774 3.85 21.97 7.93
CA ARG A 774 3.28 21.17 9.02
C ARG A 774 1.94 20.60 8.57
N TYR A 775 1.84 19.30 8.44
CA TYR A 775 0.64 18.65 7.95
C TYR A 775 0.35 17.35 8.69
N ARG A 776 -0.88 16.87 8.56
CA ARG A 776 -1.31 15.56 9.06
C ARG A 776 -1.80 14.72 7.88
N PRO A 777 -1.06 13.70 7.49
CA PRO A 777 -1.53 12.77 6.46
C PRO A 777 -2.65 11.87 6.99
N SER A 778 -2.75 11.67 8.32
CA SER A 778 -3.81 10.90 8.98
C SER A 778 -4.22 11.54 10.30
N GLN A 779 -5.26 10.99 10.95
CA GLN A 779 -5.76 11.47 12.23
C GLN A 779 -4.67 11.50 13.32
N SER A 780 -3.85 10.48 13.37
CA SER A 780 -2.89 10.21 14.44
C SER A 780 -1.44 10.42 14.07
N THR A 781 -1.17 10.65 12.79
CA THR A 781 0.20 10.76 12.28
C THR A 781 0.45 12.19 11.81
N ARG A 782 1.54 12.78 12.26
CA ARG A 782 2.09 13.99 11.66
C ARG A 782 2.96 13.63 10.46
N GLY A 783 2.96 14.50 9.47
CA GLY A 783 3.85 14.39 8.32
C GLY A 783 5.30 14.66 8.71
N ARG A 784 6.21 14.12 7.91
CA ARG A 784 7.65 14.33 8.09
C ARG A 784 8.00 15.80 7.88
N PRO A 785 8.91 16.38 8.68
CA PRO A 785 9.43 17.73 8.48
C PRO A 785 10.28 17.78 7.22
N ARG A 786 10.95 18.92 6.98
CA ARG A 786 11.95 19.03 5.94
C ARG A 786 13.10 18.06 6.14
N GLU A 787 13.39 17.27 5.11
CA GLU A 787 14.47 16.28 5.07
C GLU A 787 15.39 16.55 3.88
N LEU A 788 16.68 16.33 4.09
CA LEU A 788 17.69 16.32 3.03
C LEU A 788 18.31 14.93 2.98
N LEU A 789 18.51 14.40 1.79
CA LEU A 789 19.06 13.07 1.55
C LEU A 789 20.11 13.14 0.45
N LEU A 790 21.35 12.80 0.78
CA LEU A 790 22.45 12.63 -0.16
C LEU A 790 22.52 11.14 -0.52
N THR A 791 22.52 10.82 -1.81
CA THR A 791 22.60 9.45 -2.32
C THR A 791 23.72 9.31 -3.31
N PHE A 792 24.52 8.25 -3.15
CA PHE A 792 25.51 7.81 -4.12
C PHE A 792 25.07 6.47 -4.72
N LYS A 793 25.19 6.32 -6.05
CA LYS A 793 24.88 5.07 -6.77
C LYS A 793 26.02 4.70 -7.69
N ALA A 794 26.27 3.39 -7.79
CA ALA A 794 27.19 2.77 -8.73
C ALA A 794 26.49 1.63 -9.46
N SER A 795 26.69 1.52 -10.76
CA SER A 795 26.18 0.42 -11.58
C SER A 795 27.32 -0.24 -12.36
N PHE A 796 27.28 -1.58 -12.47
CA PHE A 796 28.32 -2.40 -13.07
C PHE A 796 27.75 -3.37 -14.10
#